data_48ba2717d6b65b91e04ca7a79af9fd99
#
_entry.id   48ba2717d6b65b91e04ca7a79af9fd99
#
_cell.length_a   1.000
_cell.length_b   1.000
_cell.length_c   1.000
_cell.angle_alpha   90.00
_cell.angle_beta   90.00
_cell.angle_gamma   90.00
#
_symmetry.space_group_name_H-M   'P 1'
#
loop_
_entity.id
_entity.type
_entity.pdbx_description
1 polymer ?
#
loop_
_entity_poly.entity_id
_entity_poly.type
_entity_poly.pdbx_seq_one_letter_code
_entity_poly.pdbx_strand_id
1 'polypeptide(L)'
;MSQKPYGVNELREMFLSFFESKGHLRLPSFSLIPQNDASLLLINSGMAPMKPYFTGEVEPPRHRVCTCQKCIRTGDIENIGKTARHGTYFEMLGNFSFGDYFKREAIHWSWEFLTEVVGLDKNRLYPSIYVDDDEAFGIWNKEVGVPADRIFRFGKEDNFWEHGSGPCGPCSEIYYDRGEKYGCGKPGCTVGCDCDRYMEVWNNVFSQFNNDGQGNYTELAQKNIDTGMGLERLAVVCQDVNSLFDVDTVMNITNKVTEITGASYGQSVKMDVSLRVITDHIRASTFMIADGVLPSNEGRGYVLRRLLRRAARHGKLLGVNHPFLYQVVETVIHENESHYTYLRERAAYITKVVKVEEENFARTIDGGMKIFADMLAEHKAKGETEFSGADAFKLYDTYGFPIDLTLEMVADEDMTLDQAGFAKLMQEQKERAREARKALGDLAWAGIDLGLDNTPTQFVGYDCFNCEAKVLAICVDDEVSGAISGGESGILVLDKTPFYAEMGGQVADTGVIMLGESRFEVTNVQKDKGGKYLHYGKLNRGTIHVEDIVCASIDVDRRKAIMRAHSATHLLQKALSSVLGDHVHQAGSLVEPDYLRFDFTHYAPMTREELAKVNSIVQNAILEGYPIVTREMPIEEAKKLGATALFSEKYGDVVRVVNMSNFSVEFCGGTHLDNTAKVGPFEIESEGSVASGVRRIEAYTGKLCLKKLEANRTLLSEAASRLKVKPMELSGKLQSHLDEIKELRKVIEQYKTKEAAGDAERFLFGAHEVGGLKVMTAMLPKADASKLRQMGDMLRDREPHVVAVLASVNGDKPTFLAVCGKEAVASGIKAGELVKLVCAECGGSGGGKPDSAMGGGKDPIKVDNALALVDDFVSEKLK
;
A
#
# COMPACT_ATOMS: atom_id res chain seq x y z
N MET A 1 39.35 -3.17 35.96
CA MET A 1 39.83 -2.86 34.61
C MET A 1 38.67 -2.07 33.96
N SER A 2 38.96 -0.97 33.27
CA SER A 2 37.93 -0.26 32.53
C SER A 2 37.37 -1.19 31.44
N GLN A 3 36.10 -1.39 31.39
CA GLN A 3 35.43 -2.18 30.40
C GLN A 3 35.76 -1.62 29.01
N LYS A 4 36.14 -2.48 28.05
CA LYS A 4 36.39 -2.05 26.67
C LYS A 4 35.04 -1.76 25.99
N PRO A 5 34.84 -0.57 25.40
CA PRO A 5 33.62 -0.25 24.71
C PRO A 5 33.61 -0.94 23.34
N TYR A 6 33.11 -2.19 23.28
CA TYR A 6 32.96 -2.91 22.03
C TYR A 6 31.84 -2.32 21.20
N GLY A 7 32.05 -2.20 19.88
CA GLY A 7 30.99 -1.79 18.92
C GLY A 7 29.99 -2.91 18.64
N VAL A 8 28.79 -2.54 18.17
CA VAL A 8 27.72 -3.50 17.84
C VAL A 8 28.21 -4.57 16.85
N ASN A 9 28.89 -4.17 15.79
CA ASN A 9 29.44 -5.10 14.79
C ASN A 9 30.52 -6.02 15.35
N GLU A 10 31.37 -5.52 16.29
CA GLU A 10 32.39 -6.30 16.97
C GLU A 10 31.75 -7.35 17.89
N LEU A 11 30.77 -6.97 18.69
CA LEU A 11 30.04 -7.88 19.58
C LEU A 11 29.32 -9.00 18.82
N ARG A 12 28.72 -8.69 17.67
CA ARG A 12 28.11 -9.70 16.80
C ARG A 12 29.12 -10.75 16.36
N GLU A 13 30.26 -10.33 15.87
CA GLU A 13 31.29 -11.24 15.41
C GLU A 13 31.92 -12.04 16.56
N MET A 14 32.16 -11.42 17.73
CA MET A 14 32.65 -12.11 18.92
C MET A 14 31.72 -13.25 19.33
N PHE A 15 30.40 -13.03 19.34
CA PHE A 15 29.42 -14.07 19.67
C PHE A 15 29.43 -15.22 18.66
N LEU A 16 29.34 -14.90 17.39
CA LEU A 16 29.30 -15.93 16.33
C LEU A 16 30.57 -16.76 16.32
N SER A 17 31.75 -16.12 16.39
CA SER A 17 33.05 -16.82 16.45
C SER A 17 33.23 -17.65 17.72
N PHE A 18 32.71 -17.17 18.86
CA PHE A 18 32.76 -17.94 20.11
C PHE A 18 31.96 -19.24 19.97
N PHE A 19 30.73 -19.19 19.46
CA PHE A 19 29.93 -20.41 19.31
C PHE A 19 30.42 -21.31 18.18
N GLU A 20 31.02 -20.78 17.11
CA GLU A 20 31.76 -21.59 16.13
C GLU A 20 32.88 -22.39 16.81
N SER A 21 33.63 -21.79 17.76
CA SER A 21 34.65 -22.48 18.54
C SER A 21 34.09 -23.59 19.44
N LYS A 22 32.81 -23.51 19.82
CA LYS A 22 32.09 -24.57 20.56
C LYS A 22 31.44 -25.61 19.64
N GLY A 23 31.74 -25.57 18.34
CA GLY A 23 31.26 -26.54 17.34
C GLY A 23 29.90 -26.22 16.71
N HIS A 24 29.35 -25.02 16.88
CA HIS A 24 28.13 -24.60 16.23
C HIS A 24 28.36 -24.28 14.75
N LEU A 25 27.35 -24.58 13.92
CA LEU A 25 27.29 -24.09 12.55
C LEU A 25 26.71 -22.68 12.55
N ARG A 26 27.45 -21.73 12.02
CA ARG A 26 26.98 -20.37 11.82
C ARG A 26 25.99 -20.34 10.66
N LEU A 27 24.74 -19.97 10.93
CA LEU A 27 23.72 -19.76 9.92
C LEU A 27 23.56 -18.26 9.63
N PRO A 28 23.26 -17.90 8.36
CA PRO A 28 22.87 -16.54 8.04
C PRO A 28 21.53 -16.21 8.72
N SER A 29 21.26 -14.93 8.92
CA SER A 29 19.94 -14.47 9.36
C SER A 29 18.88 -14.86 8.37
N PHE A 30 17.80 -15.45 8.84
CA PHE A 30 16.60 -15.70 8.02
C PHE A 30 15.91 -14.39 7.64
N SER A 31 15.08 -14.46 6.61
CA SER A 31 14.21 -13.34 6.22
C SER A 31 13.27 -12.96 7.37
N LEU A 32 12.93 -11.68 7.48
CA LEU A 32 11.88 -11.18 8.38
C LEU A 32 10.49 -11.71 8.01
N ILE A 33 10.33 -12.21 6.76
CA ILE A 33 9.09 -12.82 6.29
C ILE A 33 9.07 -14.30 6.69
N PRO A 34 8.16 -14.74 7.60
CA PRO A 34 8.06 -16.14 7.98
C PRO A 34 7.77 -17.02 6.77
N GLN A 35 8.44 -18.18 6.70
CA GLN A 35 8.15 -19.20 5.72
C GLN A 35 7.36 -20.34 6.43
N ASN A 36 6.21 -20.72 5.88
CA ASN A 36 5.36 -21.80 6.38
C ASN A 36 4.82 -21.63 7.82
N ASP A 37 4.82 -20.41 8.37
CA ASP A 37 4.22 -20.11 9.68
C ASP A 37 3.20 -18.97 9.54
N ALA A 38 1.92 -19.34 9.45
CA ALA A 38 0.82 -18.39 9.33
C ALA A 38 0.48 -17.69 10.67
N SER A 39 1.05 -18.11 11.79
CA SER A 39 0.82 -17.52 13.09
C SER A 39 1.60 -16.22 13.30
N LEU A 40 2.65 -15.98 12.52
CA LEU A 40 3.53 -14.83 12.60
C LEU A 40 3.41 -13.93 11.37
N LEU A 41 3.25 -12.63 11.58
CA LEU A 41 3.36 -11.63 10.51
C LEU A 41 4.81 -11.40 10.10
N LEU A 42 5.70 -11.28 11.09
CA LEU A 42 7.12 -11.03 10.94
C LEU A 42 7.89 -11.86 11.96
N ILE A 43 9.12 -12.23 11.65
CA ILE A 43 10.00 -12.93 12.57
C ILE A 43 10.32 -12.02 13.76
N ASN A 44 10.06 -12.50 14.96
CA ASN A 44 10.18 -11.76 16.22
C ASN A 44 11.13 -12.41 17.25
N SER A 45 11.71 -13.55 16.92
CA SER A 45 12.68 -14.27 17.75
C SER A 45 13.65 -15.12 16.93
N GLY A 46 14.77 -15.50 17.52
CA GLY A 46 15.78 -16.35 16.88
C GLY A 46 15.28 -17.75 16.53
N MET A 47 14.42 -18.31 17.38
CA MET A 47 13.88 -19.67 17.22
C MET A 47 12.79 -19.78 16.15
N ALA A 48 12.03 -18.69 15.91
CA ALA A 48 10.84 -18.74 15.06
C ALA A 48 11.08 -19.40 13.68
N PRO A 49 12.13 -19.09 12.92
CA PRO A 49 12.38 -19.73 11.63
C PRO A 49 12.87 -21.18 11.73
N MET A 50 13.22 -21.65 12.94
CA MET A 50 13.79 -22.98 13.18
C MET A 50 12.86 -23.93 13.93
N LYS A 51 11.59 -23.55 14.15
CA LYS A 51 10.59 -24.39 14.83
C LYS A 51 10.58 -25.86 14.35
N PRO A 52 10.66 -26.17 13.03
CA PRO A 52 10.66 -27.55 12.55
C PRO A 52 11.83 -28.41 13.03
N TYR A 53 12.98 -27.78 13.36
CA TYR A 53 14.14 -28.51 13.93
C TYR A 53 13.90 -28.87 15.41
N PHE A 54 13.21 -28.01 16.16
CA PHE A 54 12.85 -28.26 17.56
C PHE A 54 11.82 -29.38 17.72
N THR A 55 10.88 -29.48 16.77
CA THR A 55 9.86 -30.55 16.77
C THR A 55 10.34 -31.86 16.17
N GLY A 56 11.47 -31.85 15.48
CA GLY A 56 11.99 -33.01 14.75
C GLY A 56 11.27 -33.29 13.43
N GLU A 57 10.44 -32.39 12.93
CA GLU A 57 9.80 -32.50 11.62
C GLU A 57 10.80 -32.41 10.47
N VAL A 58 11.87 -31.65 10.66
CA VAL A 58 12.95 -31.48 9.69
C VAL A 58 14.29 -31.72 10.38
N GLU A 59 15.17 -32.49 9.76
CA GLU A 59 16.53 -32.69 10.25
C GLU A 59 17.33 -31.37 10.16
N PRO A 60 17.94 -30.90 11.26
CA PRO A 60 18.73 -29.67 11.21
C PRO A 60 20.02 -29.87 10.42
N PRO A 61 20.57 -28.82 9.80
CA PRO A 61 21.85 -28.93 9.07
C PRO A 61 23.01 -29.32 9.97
N ARG A 62 22.90 -29.08 11.27
CA ARG A 62 23.77 -29.53 12.37
C ARG A 62 22.98 -29.44 13.68
N HIS A 63 23.23 -30.34 14.63
CA HIS A 63 22.58 -30.31 15.94
C HIS A 63 22.95 -29.10 16.80
N ARG A 64 24.04 -28.40 16.48
CA ARG A 64 24.46 -27.11 17.09
C ARG A 64 24.49 -26.03 16.01
N VAL A 65 23.71 -24.98 16.18
CA VAL A 65 23.76 -23.83 15.28
C VAL A 65 23.81 -22.51 16.07
N CYS A 66 24.38 -21.49 15.48
CA CYS A 66 24.33 -20.13 16.00
C CYS A 66 23.97 -19.16 14.90
N THR A 67 23.30 -18.09 15.26
CA THR A 67 22.88 -17.05 14.30
C THR A 67 22.72 -15.69 14.97
N CYS A 68 22.84 -14.65 14.17
CA CYS A 68 22.36 -13.31 14.52
C CYS A 68 21.11 -13.05 13.72
N GLN A 69 19.93 -13.24 14.35
CA GLN A 69 18.64 -13.15 13.69
C GLN A 69 18.06 -11.74 13.75
N LYS A 70 17.68 -11.21 12.59
CA LYS A 70 16.87 -10.00 12.48
C LYS A 70 15.48 -10.25 13.06
N CYS A 71 15.01 -9.35 13.91
CA CYS A 71 13.71 -9.45 14.55
C CYS A 71 12.93 -8.13 14.44
N ILE A 72 11.61 -8.24 14.29
CA ILE A 72 10.68 -7.12 14.36
C ILE A 72 9.64 -7.39 15.44
N ARG A 73 9.52 -6.46 16.39
CA ARG A 73 8.45 -6.44 17.41
C ARG A 73 7.71 -5.12 17.35
N THR A 74 6.39 -5.19 17.24
CA THR A 74 5.52 -4.01 17.11
C THR A 74 4.54 -3.83 18.26
N GLY A 75 4.51 -4.75 19.22
CA GLY A 75 3.64 -4.67 20.40
C GLY A 75 3.86 -3.41 21.24
N ASP A 76 5.11 -2.94 21.30
CA ASP A 76 5.53 -1.80 22.11
C ASP A 76 5.85 -0.54 21.28
N ILE A 77 5.30 -0.40 20.08
CA ILE A 77 5.64 0.70 19.18
C ILE A 77 5.43 2.09 19.82
N GLU A 78 4.48 2.19 20.75
CA GLU A 78 4.14 3.43 21.47
C GLU A 78 5.19 3.80 22.51
N ASN A 79 5.98 2.82 22.97
CA ASN A 79 7.08 2.99 23.92
C ASN A 79 8.41 3.34 23.23
N ILE A 80 8.47 3.23 21.91
CA ILE A 80 9.67 3.56 21.12
C ILE A 80 10.06 5.01 21.32
N GLY A 81 11.33 5.22 21.67
CA GLY A 81 11.91 6.52 21.96
C GLY A 81 11.66 7.04 23.38
N LYS A 82 10.71 6.45 24.13
CA LYS A 82 10.38 6.83 25.53
C LYS A 82 11.15 6.01 26.54
N THR A 83 11.44 4.76 26.25
CA THR A 83 12.18 3.83 27.11
C THR A 83 13.58 3.56 26.55
N ALA A 84 14.48 3.07 27.43
CA ALA A 84 15.89 2.81 27.05
C ALA A 84 16.07 1.48 26.28
N ARG A 85 15.13 0.54 26.37
CA ARG A 85 15.29 -0.87 26.00
C ARG A 85 14.36 -1.37 24.91
N HIS A 86 13.42 -0.56 24.42
CA HIS A 86 12.48 -0.97 23.38
C HIS A 86 12.89 -0.44 22.02
N GLY A 87 12.99 -1.33 21.03
CA GLY A 87 13.21 -1.05 19.62
C GLY A 87 12.30 -1.91 18.76
N THR A 88 11.83 -1.37 17.65
CA THR A 88 11.00 -2.12 16.67
C THR A 88 11.82 -3.17 15.97
N TYR A 89 13.01 -2.79 15.47
CA TYR A 89 14.00 -3.70 14.90
C TYR A 89 15.11 -3.92 15.90
N PHE A 90 15.52 -5.16 16.08
CA PHE A 90 16.68 -5.54 16.85
C PHE A 90 17.30 -6.83 16.33
N GLU A 91 18.54 -7.08 16.70
CA GLU A 91 19.26 -8.30 16.37
C GLU A 91 19.31 -9.23 17.58
N MET A 92 18.87 -10.46 17.38
CA MET A 92 18.89 -11.50 18.41
C MET A 92 20.03 -12.48 18.12
N LEU A 93 21.04 -12.46 18.95
CA LEU A 93 22.09 -13.46 18.98
C LEU A 93 21.57 -14.71 19.65
N GLY A 94 21.67 -15.85 18.99
CA GLY A 94 21.17 -17.12 19.50
C GLY A 94 22.12 -18.28 19.21
N ASN A 95 22.28 -19.15 20.22
CA ASN A 95 22.87 -20.46 20.05
C ASN A 95 21.84 -21.53 20.39
N PHE A 96 21.77 -22.54 19.55
CA PHE A 96 20.73 -23.54 19.56
C PHE A 96 21.31 -24.95 19.61
N SER A 97 20.62 -25.82 20.36
CA SER A 97 20.92 -27.24 20.43
C SER A 97 19.65 -28.04 20.09
N PHE A 98 19.76 -28.92 19.14
CA PHE A 98 18.70 -29.85 18.75
C PHE A 98 19.04 -31.26 19.23
N GLY A 99 18.74 -31.52 20.54
CA GLY A 99 19.01 -32.81 21.16
C GLY A 99 20.49 -33.16 21.39
N ASP A 100 21.42 -32.20 21.39
CA ASP A 100 22.87 -32.44 21.57
C ASP A 100 23.30 -32.03 22.99
N TYR A 101 23.26 -30.74 23.35
CA TYR A 101 23.57 -30.29 24.72
C TYR A 101 22.33 -29.62 25.35
N PHE A 102 22.40 -29.45 26.71
CA PHE A 102 21.26 -28.90 27.44
C PHE A 102 21.71 -27.84 28.46
N LYS A 103 21.01 -27.70 29.59
CA LYS A 103 21.17 -26.62 30.56
C LYS A 103 22.63 -26.36 30.99
N ARG A 104 23.40 -27.43 31.24
CA ARG A 104 24.73 -27.31 31.79
C ARG A 104 25.66 -26.54 30.86
N GLU A 105 25.75 -26.98 29.62
CA GLU A 105 26.60 -26.33 28.60
C GLU A 105 26.10 -24.91 28.29
N ALA A 106 24.77 -24.74 28.15
CA ALA A 106 24.19 -23.43 27.86
C ALA A 106 24.52 -22.41 28.93
N ILE A 107 24.37 -22.77 30.21
CA ILE A 107 24.68 -21.89 31.35
C ILE A 107 26.18 -21.61 31.43
N HIS A 108 27.05 -22.62 31.28
CA HIS A 108 28.49 -22.42 31.32
C HIS A 108 28.98 -21.52 30.18
N TRP A 109 28.50 -21.74 28.95
CA TRP A 109 28.97 -20.95 27.80
C TRP A 109 28.43 -19.54 27.81
N SER A 110 27.19 -19.33 28.28
CA SER A 110 26.67 -17.96 28.43
C SER A 110 27.46 -17.17 29.47
N TRP A 111 27.84 -17.81 30.59
CA TRP A 111 28.70 -17.17 31.59
C TRP A 111 30.10 -16.92 31.08
N GLU A 112 30.76 -17.91 30.46
CA GLU A 112 32.07 -17.80 29.83
C GLU A 112 32.12 -16.65 28.82
N PHE A 113 31.13 -16.57 27.93
CA PHE A 113 31.05 -15.51 26.94
C PHE A 113 30.97 -14.13 27.58
N LEU A 114 30.07 -13.95 28.54
CA LEU A 114 29.90 -12.64 29.17
C LEU A 114 31.08 -12.21 30.03
N THR A 115 31.70 -13.14 30.77
CA THR A 115 32.72 -12.82 31.77
C THR A 115 34.16 -12.88 31.23
N GLU A 116 34.43 -13.82 30.32
CA GLU A 116 35.81 -14.05 29.81
C GLU A 116 36.01 -13.46 28.42
N VAL A 117 35.03 -13.56 27.53
CA VAL A 117 35.13 -13.05 26.15
C VAL A 117 34.80 -11.56 26.09
N VAL A 118 33.62 -11.18 26.60
CA VAL A 118 33.19 -9.77 26.65
C VAL A 118 33.85 -9.03 27.83
N GLY A 119 34.14 -9.73 28.93
CA GLY A 119 34.83 -9.18 30.09
C GLY A 119 33.94 -8.36 31.03
N LEU A 120 32.64 -8.68 31.08
CA LEU A 120 31.72 -8.04 32.02
C LEU A 120 32.09 -8.41 33.46
N ASP A 121 31.88 -7.47 34.38
CA ASP A 121 32.11 -7.73 35.82
C ASP A 121 31.12 -8.76 36.34
N LYS A 122 31.65 -9.96 36.67
CA LYS A 122 30.88 -11.07 37.21
C LYS A 122 30.10 -10.72 38.49
N ASN A 123 30.51 -9.69 39.23
CA ASN A 123 29.81 -9.25 40.42
C ASN A 123 28.57 -8.41 40.11
N ARG A 124 28.41 -7.98 38.88
CA ARG A 124 27.25 -7.23 38.39
C ARG A 124 26.28 -8.09 37.57
N LEU A 125 26.57 -9.40 37.42
CA LEU A 125 25.70 -10.36 36.73
C LEU A 125 24.82 -11.10 37.73
N TYR A 126 23.50 -11.16 37.45
CA TYR A 126 22.48 -11.74 38.29
C TYR A 126 21.63 -12.69 37.48
N PRO A 127 21.80 -14.03 37.62
CA PRO A 127 20.92 -14.98 36.97
C PRO A 127 19.53 -15.03 37.62
N SER A 128 18.50 -15.23 36.81
CA SER A 128 17.19 -15.70 37.26
C SER A 128 16.91 -17.11 36.72
N ILE A 129 16.04 -17.83 37.39
CA ILE A 129 15.61 -19.18 37.01
C ILE A 129 14.12 -19.35 37.26
N TYR A 130 13.49 -20.31 36.57
CA TYR A 130 12.14 -20.73 36.93
C TYR A 130 12.07 -21.27 38.33
N VAL A 131 11.01 -20.95 39.05
CA VAL A 131 10.85 -21.21 40.51
C VAL A 131 11.13 -22.64 40.88
N ASP A 132 10.76 -23.63 40.08
CA ASP A 132 10.90 -25.06 40.34
C ASP A 132 12.14 -25.68 39.66
N ASP A 133 13.02 -24.88 39.01
CA ASP A 133 14.20 -25.41 38.30
C ASP A 133 15.42 -25.48 39.22
N ASP A 134 15.42 -26.48 40.16
CA ASP A 134 16.53 -26.74 41.04
C ASP A 134 17.79 -27.23 40.32
N GLU A 135 17.68 -27.82 39.14
CA GLU A 135 18.81 -28.21 38.34
C GLU A 135 19.59 -26.98 37.87
N ALA A 136 18.91 -25.99 37.27
CA ALA A 136 19.54 -24.75 36.86
C ALA A 136 20.13 -24.00 38.06
N PHE A 137 19.44 -23.98 39.22
CA PHE A 137 20.00 -23.44 40.47
C PHE A 137 21.31 -24.10 40.84
N GLY A 138 21.36 -25.43 40.82
CA GLY A 138 22.55 -26.23 41.14
C GLY A 138 23.73 -25.92 40.23
N ILE A 139 23.49 -25.77 38.93
CA ILE A 139 24.52 -25.42 37.93
C ILE A 139 25.03 -24.01 38.23
N TRP A 140 24.18 -23.02 38.36
CA TRP A 140 24.62 -21.65 38.68
C TRP A 140 25.40 -21.54 39.99
N ASN A 141 24.89 -22.15 41.06
CA ASN A 141 25.48 -21.99 42.38
C ASN A 141 26.74 -22.85 42.62
N LYS A 142 26.66 -24.16 42.25
CA LYS A 142 27.74 -25.11 42.57
C LYS A 142 28.79 -25.22 41.52
N GLU A 143 28.45 -25.11 40.22
CA GLU A 143 29.38 -25.30 39.13
C GLU A 143 29.94 -23.98 38.62
N VAL A 144 29.09 -22.99 38.35
CA VAL A 144 29.54 -21.64 37.95
C VAL A 144 30.04 -20.82 39.11
N GLY A 145 29.53 -21.08 40.32
CA GLY A 145 29.98 -20.42 41.55
C GLY A 145 29.29 -19.07 41.81
N VAL A 146 28.13 -18.83 41.28
CA VAL A 146 27.32 -17.63 41.60
C VAL A 146 26.74 -17.79 42.99
N PRO A 147 26.90 -16.81 43.93
CA PRO A 147 26.30 -16.85 45.27
C PRO A 147 24.77 -17.01 45.22
N ALA A 148 24.24 -17.83 46.11
CA ALA A 148 22.83 -18.17 46.12
C ALA A 148 21.89 -16.95 46.29
N ASP A 149 22.33 -15.92 47.01
CA ASP A 149 21.63 -14.63 47.19
C ASP A 149 21.59 -13.76 45.95
N ARG A 150 22.32 -14.14 44.89
CA ARG A 150 22.34 -13.46 43.60
C ARG A 150 21.59 -14.24 42.52
N ILE A 151 21.00 -15.38 42.81
CA ILE A 151 20.18 -16.18 41.93
C ILE A 151 18.71 -15.97 42.28
N PHE A 152 17.97 -15.38 41.36
CA PHE A 152 16.57 -15.03 41.55
C PHE A 152 15.65 -16.11 41.03
N ARG A 153 14.54 -16.37 41.71
CA ARG A 153 13.52 -17.34 41.32
C ARG A 153 12.24 -16.62 40.96
N PHE A 154 11.81 -16.77 39.74
CA PHE A 154 10.57 -16.16 39.22
C PHE A 154 9.59 -17.20 38.74
N GLY A 155 8.34 -16.79 38.61
CA GLY A 155 7.22 -17.62 38.14
C GLY A 155 7.20 -17.81 36.63
N LYS A 156 6.08 -18.33 36.15
CA LYS A 156 5.86 -18.60 34.75
C LYS A 156 5.85 -17.33 33.90
N GLU A 157 5.47 -16.21 34.48
CA GLU A 157 5.37 -14.92 33.76
C GLU A 157 6.75 -14.41 33.29
N ASP A 158 7.81 -14.70 34.07
CA ASP A 158 9.16 -14.19 33.81
C ASP A 158 10.11 -15.28 33.30
N ASN A 159 10.12 -16.47 33.93
CA ASN A 159 11.10 -17.51 33.68
C ASN A 159 10.52 -18.79 33.02
N PHE A 160 9.46 -18.67 32.22
CA PHE A 160 8.99 -19.75 31.36
C PHE A 160 8.64 -19.18 29.99
N TRP A 161 9.38 -19.58 28.97
CA TRP A 161 9.16 -19.06 27.62
C TRP A 161 8.17 -19.92 26.83
N GLU A 162 7.14 -19.27 26.30
CA GLU A 162 6.17 -19.87 25.39
C GLU A 162 5.64 -18.81 24.42
N HIS A 163 5.33 -19.21 23.19
CA HIS A 163 4.74 -18.31 22.20
C HIS A 163 3.71 -19.05 21.34
N GLY A 164 2.44 -18.87 21.66
CA GLY A 164 1.33 -19.57 20.99
C GLY A 164 1.44 -21.09 21.15
N SER A 165 1.36 -21.83 20.03
CA SER A 165 1.62 -23.27 20.00
C SER A 165 3.05 -23.57 19.59
N GLY A 166 3.62 -24.64 20.11
CA GLY A 166 4.95 -25.10 19.75
C GLY A 166 5.89 -25.34 20.92
N PRO A 167 7.22 -25.47 20.67
CA PRO A 167 8.23 -25.74 21.66
C PRO A 167 8.28 -24.65 22.74
N CYS A 168 8.37 -25.04 23.99
CA CYS A 168 8.40 -24.15 25.15
C CYS A 168 9.12 -24.80 26.34
N GLY A 169 9.41 -24.01 27.37
CA GLY A 169 10.03 -24.54 28.57
C GLY A 169 10.47 -23.46 29.56
N PRO A 170 10.96 -23.89 30.76
CA PRO A 170 11.54 -22.97 31.71
C PRO A 170 12.78 -22.31 31.11
N CYS A 171 13.10 -21.11 31.61
CA CYS A 171 14.27 -20.36 31.16
C CYS A 171 15.07 -19.79 32.32
N SER A 172 16.30 -19.44 31.99
CA SER A 172 17.23 -18.74 32.89
C SER A 172 17.71 -17.49 32.20
N GLU A 173 17.39 -16.34 32.76
CA GLU A 173 17.82 -15.05 32.25
C GLU A 173 19.04 -14.54 33.00
N ILE A 174 19.89 -13.75 32.36
CA ILE A 174 21.04 -13.12 32.94
C ILE A 174 20.85 -11.61 32.88
N TYR A 175 20.80 -10.98 34.05
CA TYR A 175 20.67 -9.54 34.20
C TYR A 175 22.02 -8.91 34.54
N TYR A 176 22.26 -7.71 34.03
CA TYR A 176 23.42 -6.91 34.36
C TYR A 176 23.00 -5.68 35.16
N ASP A 177 23.57 -5.48 36.38
CA ASP A 177 23.39 -4.27 37.17
C ASP A 177 24.18 -3.11 36.61
N ARG A 178 23.54 -2.18 35.95
CA ARG A 178 24.12 -0.97 35.38
C ARG A 178 24.47 0.10 36.40
N GLY A 179 24.04 -0.12 37.65
CA GLY A 179 24.26 0.78 38.78
C GLY A 179 23.09 1.69 39.09
N GLU A 180 23.16 2.31 40.25
CA GLU A 180 22.08 3.11 40.83
C GLU A 180 21.64 4.29 39.98
N LYS A 181 22.56 4.86 39.19
CA LYS A 181 22.28 5.98 38.24
C LYS A 181 21.16 5.66 37.23
N TYR A 182 20.94 4.37 36.93
CA TYR A 182 19.90 3.89 36.03
C TYR A 182 18.65 3.34 36.76
N GLY A 183 18.68 3.35 38.09
CA GLY A 183 17.60 2.84 38.92
C GLY A 183 16.41 3.79 39.07
N CYS A 184 15.27 3.26 39.48
CA CYS A 184 14.06 4.03 39.73
C CYS A 184 14.10 4.86 41.05
N GLY A 185 15.19 4.77 41.84
CA GLY A 185 15.33 5.44 43.14
C GLY A 185 14.39 4.95 44.22
N LYS A 186 13.61 3.90 44.00
CA LYS A 186 12.66 3.34 44.98
C LYS A 186 13.39 2.37 45.89
N PRO A 187 13.05 2.33 47.23
CA PRO A 187 13.53 1.29 48.11
C PRO A 187 13.09 -0.09 47.61
N GLY A 188 14.03 -1.07 47.58
CA GLY A 188 13.76 -2.42 47.13
C GLY A 188 13.95 -2.63 45.64
N CYS A 189 14.55 -1.68 44.87
CA CYS A 189 14.94 -1.87 43.49
C CYS A 189 15.89 -3.07 43.37
N THR A 190 15.44 -4.14 42.67
CA THR A 190 16.17 -5.40 42.53
C THR A 190 15.95 -5.96 41.14
N VAL A 191 16.51 -7.12 40.79
CA VAL A 191 16.20 -7.88 39.55
C VAL A 191 14.71 -8.10 39.44
N GLY A 192 14.15 -7.94 38.24
CA GLY A 192 12.70 -7.94 37.98
C GLY A 192 12.03 -6.58 38.15
N CYS A 193 12.74 -5.53 38.56
CA CYS A 193 12.21 -4.17 38.52
C CYS A 193 12.12 -3.64 37.09
N ASP A 194 11.03 -2.95 36.75
CA ASP A 194 10.80 -2.35 35.42
C ASP A 194 11.73 -1.20 35.03
N CYS A 195 12.65 -0.78 35.95
CA CYS A 195 13.61 0.27 35.65
C CYS A 195 14.80 -0.26 34.84
N ASP A 196 15.62 0.68 34.31
CA ASP A 196 16.77 0.36 33.45
C ASP A 196 18.05 -0.03 34.21
N ARG A 197 18.00 -0.24 35.56
CA ARG A 197 19.16 -0.65 36.37
C ARG A 197 19.59 -2.08 36.10
N TYR A 198 18.65 -3.03 36.24
CA TYR A 198 18.90 -4.45 35.98
C TYR A 198 18.43 -4.79 34.58
N MET A 199 19.35 -4.72 33.62
CA MET A 199 19.02 -4.99 32.23
C MET A 199 19.20 -6.47 31.91
N GLU A 200 18.14 -7.15 31.50
CA GLU A 200 18.22 -8.49 30.93
C GLU A 200 19.09 -8.43 29.65
N VAL A 201 20.20 -9.16 29.66
CA VAL A 201 21.12 -9.23 28.50
C VAL A 201 21.00 -10.56 27.74
N TRP A 202 20.64 -11.66 28.42
CA TRP A 202 20.58 -12.99 27.81
C TRP A 202 19.49 -13.85 28.44
N ASN A 203 18.72 -14.55 27.59
CA ASN A 203 17.75 -15.55 28.02
C ASN A 203 18.16 -16.93 27.49
N ASN A 204 18.32 -17.92 28.35
CA ASN A 204 18.57 -19.32 28.03
C ASN A 204 17.28 -20.12 28.24
N VAL A 205 16.60 -20.50 27.16
CA VAL A 205 15.36 -21.28 27.20
C VAL A 205 15.68 -22.77 27.07
N PHE A 206 15.16 -23.53 28.00
CA PHE A 206 15.29 -24.99 28.07
C PHE A 206 14.03 -25.63 27.47
N SER A 207 13.99 -25.68 26.13
CA SER A 207 12.83 -26.18 25.39
C SER A 207 12.71 -27.69 25.56
N GLN A 208 11.79 -28.10 26.39
CA GLN A 208 11.53 -29.51 26.73
C GLN A 208 10.07 -29.91 26.61
N PHE A 209 9.16 -28.95 26.38
CA PHE A 209 7.73 -29.16 26.21
C PHE A 209 7.24 -28.62 24.86
N ASN A 210 6.12 -29.16 24.40
CA ASN A 210 5.33 -28.66 23.30
C ASN A 210 3.96 -28.22 23.80
N ASN A 211 3.61 -26.95 23.59
CA ASN A 211 2.31 -26.37 23.93
C ASN A 211 1.37 -26.52 22.72
N ASP A 212 0.16 -27.07 22.91
CA ASP A 212 -0.86 -27.21 21.87
C ASP A 212 -1.62 -25.91 21.56
N GLY A 213 -1.30 -24.82 22.26
CA GLY A 213 -2.00 -23.54 22.17
C GLY A 213 -3.28 -23.45 22.99
N GLN A 214 -3.65 -24.53 23.72
CA GLN A 214 -4.79 -24.58 24.65
C GLN A 214 -4.35 -24.69 26.11
N GLY A 215 -3.03 -24.60 26.34
CA GLY A 215 -2.45 -24.69 27.68
C GLY A 215 -2.08 -26.11 28.11
N ASN A 216 -2.13 -27.09 27.21
CA ASN A 216 -1.65 -28.44 27.50
C ASN A 216 -0.20 -28.59 27.02
N TYR A 217 0.63 -29.17 27.88
CA TYR A 217 2.05 -29.38 27.65
C TYR A 217 2.36 -30.87 27.52
N THR A 218 3.03 -31.25 26.45
CA THR A 218 3.59 -32.59 26.26
C THR A 218 5.09 -32.52 26.18
N GLU A 219 5.82 -33.49 26.69
CA GLU A 219 7.28 -33.53 26.58
C GLU A 219 7.69 -33.69 25.11
N LEU A 220 8.70 -32.92 24.68
CA LEU A 220 9.34 -33.10 23.38
C LEU A 220 10.15 -34.41 23.38
N ALA A 221 10.22 -35.05 22.21
CA ALA A 221 11.02 -36.24 22.00
C ALA A 221 12.52 -36.05 22.31
N GLN A 222 12.98 -34.79 22.15
CA GLN A 222 14.34 -34.36 22.47
C GLN A 222 14.32 -33.04 23.25
N LYS A 223 15.30 -32.90 24.13
CA LYS A 223 15.52 -31.66 24.88
C LYS A 223 16.35 -30.71 24.04
N ASN A 224 15.95 -29.47 23.91
CA ASN A 224 16.58 -28.50 23.05
C ASN A 224 17.00 -27.26 23.85
N ILE A 225 17.96 -26.53 23.32
CA ILE A 225 18.34 -25.21 23.80
C ILE A 225 17.96 -24.19 22.74
N ASP A 226 17.24 -23.18 23.21
CA ASP A 226 16.98 -21.92 22.50
C ASP A 226 17.55 -20.79 23.35
N THR A 227 18.40 -19.95 22.78
CA THR A 227 18.86 -18.78 23.52
C THR A 227 18.62 -17.50 22.73
N GLY A 228 18.39 -16.41 23.46
CA GLY A 228 18.20 -15.10 22.87
C GLY A 228 18.93 -14.02 23.68
N MET A 229 19.91 -13.37 23.02
CA MET A 229 20.62 -12.22 23.56
C MET A 229 20.41 -11.03 22.62
N GLY A 230 19.81 -9.96 23.11
CA GLY A 230 19.66 -8.73 22.34
C GLY A 230 21.01 -8.07 22.11
N LEU A 231 21.44 -8.01 20.84
CA LEU A 231 22.77 -7.45 20.50
C LEU A 231 22.88 -5.98 20.95
N GLU A 232 21.85 -5.18 20.69
CA GLU A 232 21.82 -3.78 21.10
C GLU A 232 21.81 -3.62 22.62
N ARG A 233 21.12 -4.50 23.37
CA ARG A 233 21.15 -4.49 24.85
C ARG A 233 22.53 -4.82 25.39
N LEU A 234 23.21 -5.81 24.81
CA LEU A 234 24.60 -6.10 25.18
C LEU A 234 25.52 -4.91 24.88
N ALA A 235 25.34 -4.25 23.74
CA ALA A 235 26.09 -3.05 23.37
C ALA A 235 25.84 -1.89 24.34
N VAL A 236 24.61 -1.66 24.80
CA VAL A 236 24.27 -0.66 25.82
C VAL A 236 25.08 -0.89 27.10
N VAL A 237 25.19 -2.15 27.52
CA VAL A 237 25.97 -2.53 28.72
C VAL A 237 27.47 -2.32 28.47
N CYS A 238 27.99 -2.75 27.33
CA CYS A 238 29.45 -2.65 27.03
C CYS A 238 29.88 -1.20 26.81
N GLN A 239 29.06 -0.37 26.22
CA GLN A 239 29.36 1.04 25.92
C GLN A 239 29.00 1.98 27.09
N ASP A 240 28.33 1.47 28.15
CA ASP A 240 27.80 2.23 29.32
C ASP A 240 27.01 3.47 28.89
N VAL A 241 26.16 3.31 27.86
CA VAL A 241 25.28 4.36 27.31
C VAL A 241 23.88 4.28 27.90
N ASN A 242 23.06 5.35 27.75
CA ASN A 242 21.77 5.42 28.43
C ASN A 242 20.74 4.49 27.82
N SER A 243 20.72 4.35 26.51
CA SER A 243 19.70 3.59 25.79
C SER A 243 20.26 2.88 24.55
N LEU A 244 19.47 2.01 23.94
CA LEU A 244 19.81 1.38 22.67
C LEU A 244 19.97 2.38 21.52
N PHE A 245 19.41 3.60 21.66
CA PHE A 245 19.57 4.67 20.67
C PHE A 245 20.91 5.37 20.75
N ASP A 246 21.65 5.15 21.85
CA ASP A 246 22.94 5.78 22.11
C ASP A 246 24.11 4.85 21.75
N VAL A 247 23.84 3.59 21.31
CA VAL A 247 24.90 2.69 20.85
C VAL A 247 25.45 3.15 19.50
N ASP A 248 26.71 2.86 19.24
CA ASP A 248 27.51 3.38 18.12
C ASP A 248 26.78 3.39 16.77
N THR A 249 26.37 2.23 16.28
CA THR A 249 25.69 2.12 14.94
C THR A 249 24.35 2.83 14.88
N VAL A 250 23.59 2.81 15.97
CA VAL A 250 22.26 3.47 16.02
C VAL A 250 22.45 4.99 16.17
N MET A 251 23.43 5.41 16.96
CA MET A 251 23.77 6.84 17.11
C MET A 251 24.20 7.48 15.78
N ASN A 252 24.93 6.73 14.93
CA ASN A 252 25.31 7.22 13.60
C ASN A 252 24.07 7.51 12.74
N ILE A 253 23.03 6.67 12.83
CA ILE A 253 21.74 6.91 12.15
C ILE A 253 21.05 8.12 12.77
N THR A 254 21.00 8.24 14.10
CA THR A 254 20.44 9.40 14.80
C THR A 254 21.16 10.70 14.39
N ASN A 255 22.48 10.68 14.28
CA ASN A 255 23.28 11.83 13.84
C ASN A 255 22.90 12.25 12.41
N LYS A 256 22.64 11.29 11.51
CA LYS A 256 22.16 11.61 10.16
C LYS A 256 20.77 12.25 10.19
N VAL A 257 19.89 11.78 11.06
CA VAL A 257 18.57 12.40 11.25
C VAL A 257 18.70 13.82 11.81
N THR A 258 19.59 14.06 12.78
CA THR A 258 19.86 15.41 13.33
C THR A 258 20.43 16.36 12.26
N GLU A 259 21.34 15.87 11.42
CA GLU A 259 21.90 16.65 10.30
C GLU A 259 20.80 17.14 9.35
N ILE A 260 19.86 16.25 8.99
CA ILE A 260 18.78 16.58 8.04
C ILE A 260 17.71 17.48 8.67
N THR A 261 17.34 17.21 9.92
CA THR A 261 16.24 17.94 10.60
C THR A 261 16.70 19.26 11.21
N GLY A 262 18.01 19.45 11.44
CA GLY A 262 18.56 20.57 12.19
C GLY A 262 18.26 20.53 13.69
N ALA A 263 17.63 19.46 14.18
CA ALA A 263 17.35 19.27 15.60
C ALA A 263 18.60 18.80 16.35
N SER A 264 18.70 19.09 17.63
CA SER A 264 19.85 18.67 18.45
C SER A 264 19.41 17.61 19.46
N TYR A 265 20.07 16.46 19.45
CA TYR A 265 19.84 15.38 20.40
C TYR A 265 20.31 15.79 21.80
N GLY A 266 19.51 15.49 22.82
CA GLY A 266 19.80 15.83 24.23
C GLY A 266 19.32 17.21 24.70
N GLN A 267 18.67 18.00 23.85
CA GLN A 267 18.13 19.32 24.22
C GLN A 267 16.73 19.27 24.85
N SER A 268 15.90 18.36 24.43
CA SER A 268 14.50 18.25 24.85
C SER A 268 14.00 16.85 24.74
N VAL A 269 13.30 16.36 25.77
CA VAL A 269 12.68 15.03 25.77
C VAL A 269 11.78 14.80 24.55
N LYS A 270 10.97 15.78 24.16
CA LYS A 270 10.09 15.67 22.97
C LYS A 270 10.89 15.54 21.67
N MET A 271 11.97 16.31 21.52
CA MET A 271 12.82 16.24 20.33
C MET A 271 13.56 14.90 20.29
N ASP A 272 14.10 14.46 21.43
CA ASP A 272 14.81 13.18 21.52
C ASP A 272 13.88 11.99 21.17
N VAL A 273 12.64 12.00 21.67
CA VAL A 273 11.63 10.99 21.29
C VAL A 273 11.41 11.00 19.78
N SER A 274 11.26 12.17 19.15
CA SER A 274 11.05 12.26 17.72
C SER A 274 12.25 11.74 16.92
N LEU A 275 13.48 12.11 17.33
CA LEU A 275 14.72 11.64 16.70
C LEU A 275 14.87 10.12 16.82
N ARG A 276 14.59 9.56 18.01
CA ARG A 276 14.66 8.12 18.26
C ARG A 276 13.61 7.35 17.47
N VAL A 277 12.37 7.85 17.39
CA VAL A 277 11.30 7.24 16.59
C VAL A 277 11.69 7.19 15.10
N ILE A 278 12.20 8.30 14.56
CA ILE A 278 12.64 8.34 13.15
C ILE A 278 13.77 7.31 12.93
N THR A 279 14.76 7.30 13.81
CA THR A 279 15.91 6.38 13.76
C THR A 279 15.49 4.91 13.78
N ASP A 280 14.65 4.53 14.74
CA ASP A 280 14.12 3.18 14.89
C ASP A 280 13.34 2.73 13.66
N HIS A 281 12.40 3.57 13.26
CA HIS A 281 11.47 3.20 12.21
C HIS A 281 12.09 3.15 10.83
N ILE A 282 13.06 4.02 10.52
CA ILE A 282 13.78 3.93 9.25
C ILE A 282 14.73 2.73 9.23
N ARG A 283 15.34 2.37 10.37
CA ARG A 283 16.13 1.14 10.51
C ARG A 283 15.27 -0.08 10.26
N ALA A 284 14.14 -0.20 10.95
CA ALA A 284 13.17 -1.28 10.76
C ALA A 284 12.66 -1.38 9.32
N SER A 285 12.25 -0.24 8.75
CA SER A 285 11.72 -0.17 7.37
C SER A 285 12.75 -0.57 6.33
N THR A 286 14.01 -0.19 6.50
CA THR A 286 15.10 -0.55 5.59
C THR A 286 15.25 -2.07 5.49
N PHE A 287 15.29 -2.78 6.62
CA PHE A 287 15.39 -4.23 6.65
C PHE A 287 14.11 -4.93 6.16
N MET A 288 12.93 -4.43 6.51
CA MET A 288 11.67 -4.99 6.00
C MET A 288 11.59 -4.91 4.48
N ILE A 289 11.94 -3.76 3.88
CA ILE A 289 11.94 -3.59 2.43
C ILE A 289 13.01 -4.45 1.78
N ALA A 290 14.19 -4.53 2.38
CA ALA A 290 15.26 -5.39 1.89
C ALA A 290 14.86 -6.86 1.84
N ASP A 291 14.04 -7.31 2.78
CA ASP A 291 13.51 -8.68 2.83
C ASP A 291 12.24 -8.86 1.97
N GLY A 292 11.78 -7.85 1.23
CA GLY A 292 10.72 -7.94 0.25
C GLY A 292 9.34 -7.47 0.72
N VAL A 293 9.24 -6.83 1.91
CA VAL A 293 7.97 -6.23 2.36
C VAL A 293 7.73 -4.92 1.62
N LEU A 294 6.53 -4.74 1.07
CA LEU A 294 6.09 -3.50 0.45
C LEU A 294 4.97 -2.84 1.28
N PRO A 295 4.89 -1.50 1.30
CA PRO A 295 3.81 -0.80 1.97
C PRO A 295 2.44 -1.19 1.41
N SER A 296 1.53 -1.62 2.27
CA SER A 296 0.16 -1.99 1.89
C SER A 296 -0.85 -1.62 2.97
N ASN A 297 -2.14 -1.92 2.74
CA ASN A 297 -3.21 -1.64 3.70
C ASN A 297 -3.43 -2.75 4.72
N GLU A 298 -2.82 -3.92 4.54
CA GLU A 298 -3.06 -5.11 5.36
C GLU A 298 -1.76 -5.85 5.66
N GLY A 299 -1.78 -6.68 6.67
CA GLY A 299 -0.71 -7.59 7.02
C GLY A 299 0.63 -6.88 7.30
N ARG A 300 1.73 -7.51 6.87
CA ARG A 300 3.10 -7.00 7.11
C ARG A 300 3.39 -5.69 6.40
N GLY A 301 2.77 -5.45 5.25
CA GLY A 301 2.91 -4.20 4.52
C GLY A 301 2.24 -3.02 5.23
N TYR A 302 1.17 -3.26 5.99
CA TYR A 302 0.57 -2.26 6.88
C TYR A 302 1.53 -1.87 8.01
N VAL A 303 2.23 -2.84 8.60
CA VAL A 303 3.26 -2.56 9.62
C VAL A 303 4.34 -1.64 9.06
N LEU A 304 4.89 -1.97 7.90
CA LEU A 304 5.90 -1.12 7.23
C LEU A 304 5.37 0.29 6.95
N ARG A 305 4.17 0.39 6.42
CA ARG A 305 3.52 1.66 6.11
C ARG A 305 3.29 2.50 7.37
N ARG A 306 2.88 1.87 8.47
CA ARG A 306 2.71 2.51 9.79
C ARG A 306 4.03 3.11 10.29
N LEU A 307 5.13 2.35 10.21
CA LEU A 307 6.46 2.81 10.63
C LEU A 307 6.91 4.03 9.82
N LEU A 308 6.84 3.96 8.49
CA LEU A 308 7.25 5.05 7.61
C LEU A 308 6.43 6.32 7.85
N ARG A 309 5.11 6.19 7.99
CA ARG A 309 4.23 7.34 8.22
C ARG A 309 4.41 7.96 9.59
N ARG A 310 4.65 7.15 10.62
CA ARG A 310 4.97 7.62 11.96
C ARG A 310 6.29 8.37 11.97
N ALA A 311 7.33 7.85 11.33
CA ALA A 311 8.61 8.54 11.17
C ALA A 311 8.46 9.88 10.41
N ALA A 312 7.70 9.91 9.33
CA ALA A 312 7.44 11.14 8.56
C ALA A 312 6.70 12.21 9.39
N ARG A 313 5.71 11.79 10.21
CA ARG A 313 5.05 12.71 11.17
C ARG A 313 6.03 13.29 12.17
N HIS A 314 6.89 12.47 12.76
CA HIS A 314 7.91 12.96 13.70
C HIS A 314 8.90 13.92 13.03
N GLY A 315 9.20 13.72 11.74
CA GLY A 315 9.94 14.70 10.93
C GLY A 315 9.23 16.04 10.83
N LYS A 316 7.91 16.04 10.61
CA LYS A 316 7.09 17.26 10.63
C LYS A 316 7.11 17.97 11.99
N LEU A 317 7.04 17.21 13.10
CA LEU A 317 7.16 17.77 14.46
C LEU A 317 8.52 18.42 14.71
N LEU A 318 9.57 18.00 14.01
CA LEU A 318 10.90 18.61 14.02
C LEU A 318 11.06 19.72 12.96
N GLY A 319 9.99 20.08 12.21
CA GLY A 319 9.98 21.18 11.26
C GLY A 319 10.36 20.81 9.82
N VAL A 320 10.54 19.53 9.50
CA VAL A 320 10.85 19.08 8.13
C VAL A 320 9.58 19.03 7.30
N ASN A 321 9.51 19.82 6.22
CA ASN A 321 8.34 19.96 5.37
C ASN A 321 8.49 19.31 3.97
N HIS A 322 9.44 18.43 3.81
CA HIS A 322 9.71 17.71 2.57
C HIS A 322 10.10 16.26 2.87
N PRO A 323 9.96 15.32 1.92
CA PRO A 323 10.44 13.97 2.08
C PRO A 323 11.94 13.93 2.37
N PHE A 324 12.35 13.17 3.38
CA PHE A 324 13.74 13.10 3.84
C PHE A 324 14.17 11.70 4.31
N LEU A 325 13.24 10.83 4.71
CA LEU A 325 13.55 9.51 5.28
C LEU A 325 14.44 8.67 4.34
N TYR A 326 14.19 8.78 3.03
CA TYR A 326 14.99 8.08 2.02
C TYR A 326 16.48 8.44 2.05
N GLN A 327 16.85 9.63 2.56
CA GLN A 327 18.25 10.06 2.70
C GLN A 327 18.95 9.38 3.88
N VAL A 328 18.20 8.90 4.87
CA VAL A 328 18.72 8.20 6.05
C VAL A 328 19.02 6.73 5.72
N VAL A 329 18.34 6.15 4.72
CA VAL A 329 18.49 4.74 4.29
C VAL A 329 19.95 4.38 4.02
N GLU A 330 20.70 5.26 3.37
CA GLU A 330 22.11 5.02 3.06
C GLU A 330 22.95 4.83 4.32
N THR A 331 22.71 5.61 5.37
CA THR A 331 23.40 5.44 6.65
C THR A 331 23.03 4.12 7.31
N VAL A 332 21.75 3.73 7.28
CA VAL A 332 21.33 2.42 7.81
C VAL A 332 22.05 1.28 7.08
N ILE A 333 22.15 1.36 5.76
CA ILE A 333 22.85 0.35 4.95
C ILE A 333 24.33 0.32 5.32
N HIS A 334 24.99 1.46 5.36
CA HIS A 334 26.42 1.57 5.69
C HIS A 334 26.77 0.94 7.04
N GLU A 335 25.95 1.20 8.06
CA GLU A 335 26.18 0.66 9.41
C GLU A 335 25.99 -0.86 9.52
N ASN A 336 25.30 -1.48 8.56
CA ASN A 336 24.89 -2.88 8.62
C ASN A 336 25.42 -3.75 7.46
N GLU A 337 25.95 -3.17 6.37
CA GLU A 337 26.34 -3.91 5.16
C GLU A 337 27.52 -4.88 5.38
N SER A 338 28.35 -4.67 6.39
CA SER A 338 29.44 -5.58 6.72
C SER A 338 28.94 -6.99 7.08
N HIS A 339 27.75 -7.11 7.66
CA HIS A 339 27.12 -8.38 8.00
C HIS A 339 25.98 -8.73 7.03
N TYR A 340 25.18 -7.75 6.59
CA TYR A 340 24.05 -7.90 5.68
C TYR A 340 24.38 -7.34 4.30
N THR A 341 25.28 -7.99 3.58
CA THR A 341 25.81 -7.51 2.28
C THR A 341 24.72 -7.23 1.24
N TYR A 342 23.63 -7.99 1.25
CA TYR A 342 22.51 -7.82 0.33
C TYR A 342 21.80 -6.45 0.45
N LEU A 343 21.97 -5.74 1.57
CA LEU A 343 21.43 -4.39 1.72
C LEU A 343 22.04 -3.44 0.68
N ARG A 344 23.35 -3.55 0.43
CA ARG A 344 24.05 -2.73 -0.57
C ARG A 344 23.55 -3.02 -1.97
N GLU A 345 23.33 -4.26 -2.31
CA GLU A 345 22.79 -4.68 -3.61
C GLU A 345 21.39 -4.12 -3.87
N ARG A 346 20.58 -3.99 -2.81
CA ARG A 346 19.20 -3.49 -2.86
C ARG A 346 19.05 -2.01 -2.51
N ALA A 347 20.12 -1.27 -2.30
CA ALA A 347 20.11 0.11 -1.81
C ALA A 347 19.20 1.04 -2.63
N ALA A 348 19.35 1.01 -3.96
CA ALA A 348 18.54 1.84 -4.86
C ALA A 348 17.04 1.50 -4.77
N TYR A 349 16.70 0.22 -4.65
CA TYR A 349 15.34 -0.26 -4.48
C TYR A 349 14.74 0.20 -3.16
N ILE A 350 15.44 -0.01 -2.03
CA ILE A 350 15.00 0.38 -0.69
C ILE A 350 14.74 1.88 -0.64
N THR A 351 15.70 2.68 -1.10
CA THR A 351 15.61 4.14 -1.15
C THR A 351 14.40 4.61 -1.95
N LYS A 352 14.13 3.97 -3.10
CA LYS A 352 13.00 4.32 -3.97
C LYS A 352 11.65 4.00 -3.31
N VAL A 353 11.51 2.84 -2.66
CA VAL A 353 10.29 2.45 -1.94
C VAL A 353 9.98 3.41 -0.80
N VAL A 354 10.99 3.73 0.04
CA VAL A 354 10.84 4.70 1.13
C VAL A 354 10.40 6.06 0.60
N LYS A 355 11.11 6.56 -0.43
CA LYS A 355 10.82 7.86 -1.04
C LYS A 355 9.39 7.95 -1.58
N VAL A 356 8.94 6.95 -2.31
CA VAL A 356 7.59 6.92 -2.91
C VAL A 356 6.50 6.88 -1.84
N GLU A 357 6.64 6.07 -0.78
CA GLU A 357 5.65 6.05 0.31
C GLU A 357 5.63 7.37 1.09
N GLU A 358 6.79 7.97 1.33
CA GLU A 358 6.92 9.25 1.99
C GLU A 358 6.30 10.39 1.14
N GLU A 359 6.57 10.43 -0.17
CA GLU A 359 5.96 11.38 -1.10
C GLU A 359 4.44 11.22 -1.20
N ASN A 360 3.95 9.97 -1.20
CA ASN A 360 2.52 9.68 -1.20
C ASN A 360 1.85 10.17 0.09
N PHE A 361 2.50 9.98 1.23
CA PHE A 361 1.99 10.45 2.51
C PHE A 361 2.08 11.98 2.63
N ALA A 362 3.15 12.60 2.15
CA ALA A 362 3.31 14.05 2.16
C ALA A 362 2.17 14.80 1.43
N ARG A 363 1.59 14.19 0.38
CA ARG A 363 0.44 14.78 -0.33
C ARG A 363 -0.85 14.82 0.50
N THR A 364 -0.99 13.93 1.47
CA THR A 364 -2.22 13.77 2.26
C THR A 364 -2.06 14.27 3.70
N ILE A 365 -0.83 14.30 4.23
CA ILE A 365 -0.58 14.62 5.65
C ILE A 365 -1.00 16.06 5.99
N ASP A 366 -0.67 17.06 5.15
CA ASP A 366 -0.98 18.45 5.46
C ASP A 366 -2.50 18.72 5.49
N GLY A 367 -3.24 18.12 4.53
CA GLY A 367 -4.69 18.14 4.52
C GLY A 367 -5.30 17.42 5.71
N GLY A 368 -4.79 16.23 6.03
CA GLY A 368 -5.24 15.42 7.15
C GLY A 368 -4.95 16.05 8.51
N MET A 369 -3.76 16.64 8.70
CA MET A 369 -3.40 17.36 9.93
C MET A 369 -4.30 18.58 10.17
N LYS A 370 -4.60 19.35 9.11
CA LYS A 370 -5.52 20.47 9.21
C LYS A 370 -6.93 20.02 9.62
N ILE A 371 -7.44 19.00 8.97
CA ILE A 371 -8.77 18.44 9.27
C ILE A 371 -8.81 17.84 10.68
N PHE A 372 -7.75 17.13 11.10
CA PHE A 372 -7.63 16.67 12.47
C PHE A 372 -7.71 17.85 13.47
N ALA A 373 -6.96 18.92 13.22
CA ALA A 373 -6.99 20.10 14.07
C ALA A 373 -8.39 20.75 14.14
N ASP A 374 -9.09 20.83 13.00
CA ASP A 374 -10.46 21.36 12.94
C ASP A 374 -11.43 20.45 13.73
N MET A 375 -11.38 19.14 13.55
CA MET A 375 -12.18 18.15 14.30
C MET A 375 -11.87 18.21 15.80
N LEU A 376 -10.59 18.24 16.17
CA LEU A 376 -10.16 18.35 17.55
C LEU A 376 -10.70 19.64 18.22
N ALA A 377 -10.66 20.75 17.51
CA ALA A 377 -11.20 22.03 17.99
C ALA A 377 -12.72 21.94 18.21
N GLU A 378 -13.45 21.22 17.35
CA GLU A 378 -14.90 20.99 17.54
C GLU A 378 -15.19 20.13 18.77
N HIS A 379 -14.44 19.04 19.00
CA HIS A 379 -14.58 18.19 20.17
C HIS A 379 -14.27 18.99 21.46
N LYS A 380 -13.17 19.74 21.49
CA LYS A 380 -12.79 20.58 22.63
C LYS A 380 -13.83 21.68 22.90
N ALA A 381 -14.39 22.28 21.86
CA ALA A 381 -15.44 23.31 22.00
C ALA A 381 -16.73 22.74 22.61
N LYS A 382 -17.02 21.47 22.40
CA LYS A 382 -18.15 20.74 23.01
C LYS A 382 -17.84 20.22 24.43
N GLY A 383 -16.59 20.36 24.89
CA GLY A 383 -16.15 19.84 26.19
C GLY A 383 -15.98 18.32 26.20
N GLU A 384 -15.84 17.69 25.05
CA GLU A 384 -15.62 16.25 24.91
C GLU A 384 -14.17 15.90 25.24
N THR A 385 -13.96 14.81 25.95
CA THR A 385 -12.63 14.26 26.29
C THR A 385 -12.27 13.06 25.44
N GLU A 386 -13.18 12.62 24.58
CA GLU A 386 -13.02 11.49 23.67
C GLU A 386 -13.20 11.94 22.22
N PHE A 387 -12.24 11.59 21.36
CA PHE A 387 -12.31 11.82 19.92
C PHE A 387 -13.14 10.73 19.26
N SER A 388 -14.07 11.09 18.38
CA SER A 388 -15.04 10.13 17.85
C SER A 388 -14.41 9.08 16.93
N GLY A 389 -14.90 7.84 17.02
CA GLY A 389 -14.51 6.75 16.11
C GLY A 389 -14.85 7.04 14.64
N ALA A 390 -15.89 7.84 14.37
CA ALA A 390 -16.27 8.25 13.03
C ALA A 390 -15.28 9.23 12.40
N ASP A 391 -14.78 10.19 13.16
CA ASP A 391 -13.76 11.14 12.71
C ASP A 391 -12.42 10.44 12.49
N ALA A 392 -12.06 9.52 13.38
CA ALA A 392 -10.88 8.66 13.22
C ALA A 392 -10.99 7.78 11.96
N PHE A 393 -12.16 7.22 11.68
CA PHE A 393 -12.42 6.44 10.47
C PHE A 393 -12.30 7.30 9.21
N LYS A 394 -12.80 8.54 9.24
CA LYS A 394 -12.66 9.48 8.12
C LYS A 394 -11.20 9.84 7.86
N LEU A 395 -10.39 10.06 8.92
CA LEU A 395 -8.95 10.27 8.79
C LEU A 395 -8.24 9.04 8.19
N TYR A 396 -8.65 7.84 8.58
CA TYR A 396 -8.11 6.59 8.06
C TYR A 396 -8.49 6.36 6.59
N ASP A 397 -9.77 6.40 6.27
CA ASP A 397 -10.32 6.03 4.96
C ASP A 397 -9.98 7.07 3.87
N THR A 398 -10.14 8.36 4.19
CA THR A 398 -9.99 9.45 3.22
C THR A 398 -8.56 9.98 3.13
N TYR A 399 -7.86 10.10 4.25
CA TYR A 399 -6.54 10.72 4.32
C TYR A 399 -5.41 9.71 4.56
N GLY A 400 -5.76 8.44 4.76
CA GLY A 400 -4.79 7.37 4.93
C GLY A 400 -3.97 7.47 6.22
N PHE A 401 -4.52 8.09 7.27
CA PHE A 401 -3.91 8.12 8.60
C PHE A 401 -4.11 6.75 9.26
N PRO A 402 -3.06 6.01 9.60
CA PRO A 402 -3.21 4.81 10.42
C PRO A 402 -3.90 5.16 11.74
N ILE A 403 -4.73 4.25 12.23
CA ILE A 403 -5.46 4.48 13.50
C ILE A 403 -4.52 4.79 14.67
N ASP A 404 -3.38 4.12 14.71
CA ASP A 404 -2.36 4.33 15.75
C ASP A 404 -1.77 5.74 15.71
N LEU A 405 -1.62 6.31 14.50
CA LEU A 405 -1.19 7.70 14.33
C LEU A 405 -2.23 8.66 14.88
N THR A 406 -3.51 8.38 14.63
CA THR A 406 -4.62 9.16 15.18
C THR A 406 -4.68 9.04 16.70
N LEU A 407 -4.49 7.83 17.25
CA LEU A 407 -4.39 7.59 18.70
C LEU A 407 -3.27 8.43 19.33
N GLU A 408 -2.09 8.43 18.74
CA GLU A 408 -0.95 9.21 19.23
C GLU A 408 -1.24 10.72 19.18
N MET A 409 -1.84 11.19 18.07
CA MET A 409 -2.20 12.61 17.90
C MET A 409 -3.25 13.07 18.90
N VAL A 410 -4.22 12.21 19.21
CA VAL A 410 -5.28 12.48 20.20
C VAL A 410 -4.70 12.47 21.62
N ALA A 411 -3.81 11.51 21.93
CA ALA A 411 -3.13 11.44 23.23
C ALA A 411 -2.16 12.63 23.46
N ASP A 412 -1.51 13.16 22.42
CA ASP A 412 -0.68 14.37 22.50
C ASP A 412 -1.49 15.60 22.95
N GLU A 413 -2.82 15.55 22.85
CA GLU A 413 -3.78 16.59 23.19
C GLU A 413 -4.61 16.27 24.43
N ASP A 414 -4.15 15.30 25.25
CA ASP A 414 -4.77 14.82 26.48
C ASP A 414 -6.22 14.31 26.31
N MET A 415 -6.53 13.72 25.15
CA MET A 415 -7.84 13.12 24.85
C MET A 415 -7.71 11.60 24.64
N THR A 416 -8.84 10.88 24.74
CA THR A 416 -8.97 9.47 24.37
C THR A 416 -9.62 9.31 23.01
N LEU A 417 -9.59 8.10 22.43
CA LEU A 417 -10.23 7.77 21.15
C LEU A 417 -11.28 6.68 21.32
N ASP A 418 -12.46 6.84 20.74
CA ASP A 418 -13.47 5.79 20.58
C ASP A 418 -13.02 4.71 19.59
N GLN A 419 -12.18 3.79 20.08
CA GLN A 419 -11.68 2.66 19.29
C GLN A 419 -12.78 1.68 18.91
N ALA A 420 -13.83 1.54 19.75
CA ALA A 420 -14.93 0.62 19.47
C ALA A 420 -15.78 1.12 18.29
N GLY A 421 -16.10 2.41 18.25
CA GLY A 421 -16.78 3.05 17.12
C GLY A 421 -15.98 2.95 15.81
N PHE A 422 -14.68 3.17 15.88
CA PHE A 422 -13.79 2.97 14.73
C PHE A 422 -13.81 1.52 14.22
N ALA A 423 -13.65 0.54 15.12
CA ALA A 423 -13.65 -0.89 14.77
C ALA A 423 -14.96 -1.32 14.11
N LYS A 424 -16.09 -0.79 14.59
CA LYS A 424 -17.41 -1.04 13.99
C LYS A 424 -17.48 -0.54 12.55
N LEU A 425 -17.04 0.69 12.28
CA LEU A 425 -17.05 1.26 10.92
C LEU A 425 -16.11 0.51 9.97
N MET A 426 -14.96 0.06 10.45
CA MET A 426 -14.05 -0.81 9.72
C MET A 426 -14.69 -2.14 9.35
N GLN A 427 -15.46 -2.74 10.28
CA GLN A 427 -16.19 -3.98 10.03
C GLN A 427 -17.28 -3.77 8.98
N GLU A 428 -18.06 -2.70 9.09
CA GLU A 428 -19.10 -2.34 8.11
C GLU A 428 -18.51 -2.10 6.70
N GLN A 429 -17.33 -1.50 6.61
CA GLN A 429 -16.62 -1.34 5.33
C GLN A 429 -16.21 -2.69 4.73
N LYS A 430 -15.66 -3.59 5.56
CA LYS A 430 -15.29 -4.95 5.13
C LYS A 430 -16.50 -5.76 4.67
N GLU A 431 -17.62 -5.64 5.36
CA GLU A 431 -18.85 -6.33 5.01
C GLU A 431 -19.42 -5.82 3.69
N ARG A 432 -19.47 -4.48 3.49
CA ARG A 432 -19.88 -3.88 2.21
C ARG A 432 -18.98 -4.33 1.05
N ALA A 433 -17.68 -4.38 1.26
CA ALA A 433 -16.74 -4.89 0.26
C ALA A 433 -16.96 -6.40 -0.03
N ARG A 434 -17.31 -7.18 0.99
CA ARG A 434 -17.62 -8.61 0.87
C ARG A 434 -18.95 -8.84 0.18
N GLU A 435 -19.96 -8.05 0.47
CA GLU A 435 -21.27 -8.10 -0.20
C GLU A 435 -21.16 -7.68 -1.67
N ALA A 436 -20.37 -6.64 -1.97
CA ALA A 436 -20.09 -6.23 -3.34
C ALA A 436 -19.38 -7.34 -4.14
N ARG A 437 -18.47 -8.11 -3.51
CA ARG A 437 -17.85 -9.29 -4.13
C ARG A 437 -18.85 -10.43 -4.32
N LYS A 438 -19.75 -10.68 -3.34
CA LYS A 438 -20.81 -11.69 -3.47
C LYS A 438 -21.80 -11.33 -4.58
N ALA A 439 -22.14 -10.05 -4.73
CA ALA A 439 -23.00 -9.57 -5.81
C ALA A 439 -22.36 -9.70 -7.21
N LEU A 440 -21.03 -9.79 -7.30
CA LEU A 440 -20.26 -10.00 -8.52
C LEU A 440 -20.06 -11.48 -8.91
N GLY A 441 -20.71 -12.43 -8.18
CA GLY A 441 -20.76 -13.82 -8.61
C GLY A 441 -19.92 -14.82 -7.84
N ASP A 442 -19.51 -14.56 -6.61
CA ASP A 442 -19.03 -15.59 -5.68
C ASP A 442 -20.26 -16.39 -5.16
N LEU A 443 -20.94 -17.08 -6.07
CA LEU A 443 -21.85 -18.17 -5.74
C LEU A 443 -21.00 -19.40 -5.38
N ALA A 444 -20.38 -19.34 -4.20
CA ALA A 444 -19.87 -20.55 -3.59
C ALA A 444 -21.08 -21.49 -3.38
N TRP A 445 -21.04 -22.63 -4.04
CA TRP A 445 -21.94 -23.75 -3.84
C TRP A 445 -22.33 -23.90 -2.36
N ALA A 446 -23.57 -23.62 -2.02
CA ALA A 446 -24.13 -23.88 -0.71
C ALA A 446 -24.58 -25.33 -0.64
N GLY A 447 -23.59 -26.26 -0.54
CA GLY A 447 -23.68 -27.60 0.02
C GLY A 447 -24.97 -28.40 -0.12
N ILE A 448 -25.49 -28.58 -1.35
CA ILE A 448 -26.47 -29.65 -1.58
C ILE A 448 -25.71 -30.98 -1.57
N ASP A 449 -26.10 -31.90 -0.73
CA ASP A 449 -25.58 -33.27 -0.75
C ASP A 449 -26.09 -33.96 -2.01
N LEU A 450 -25.19 -34.21 -2.97
CA LEU A 450 -25.49 -34.88 -4.23
C LEU A 450 -25.62 -36.36 -4.09
N GLY A 451 -25.38 -36.94 -2.88
CA GLY A 451 -25.39 -38.38 -2.64
C GLY A 451 -24.31 -39.17 -3.41
N LEU A 452 -23.27 -38.48 -3.89
CA LEU A 452 -22.18 -39.08 -4.66
C LEU A 452 -21.01 -39.48 -3.74
N ASP A 453 -20.25 -40.46 -4.18
CA ASP A 453 -18.99 -40.81 -3.56
C ASP A 453 -17.94 -39.69 -3.68
N ASN A 454 -16.83 -39.82 -2.95
CA ASN A 454 -15.74 -38.84 -2.96
C ASN A 454 -14.79 -38.99 -4.17
N THR A 455 -15.12 -39.77 -5.20
CA THR A 455 -14.28 -39.90 -6.40
C THR A 455 -14.36 -38.64 -7.22
N PRO A 456 -13.25 -37.90 -7.46
CA PRO A 456 -13.28 -36.66 -8.25
C PRO A 456 -13.73 -36.92 -9.70
N THR A 457 -14.38 -35.92 -10.32
CA THR A 457 -14.60 -35.94 -11.78
C THR A 457 -13.26 -35.92 -12.49
N GLN A 458 -13.07 -36.83 -13.46
CA GLN A 458 -11.85 -36.86 -14.27
C GLN A 458 -11.86 -35.73 -15.28
N PHE A 459 -10.95 -34.78 -15.13
CA PHE A 459 -10.77 -33.68 -16.12
C PHE A 459 -9.88 -34.19 -17.28
N VAL A 460 -10.45 -34.20 -18.49
CA VAL A 460 -9.76 -34.61 -19.73
C VAL A 460 -9.50 -33.45 -20.69
N GLY A 461 -9.88 -32.24 -20.29
CA GLY A 461 -9.86 -31.03 -21.13
C GLY A 461 -8.48 -30.40 -21.38
N TYR A 462 -7.41 -31.04 -20.93
CA TYR A 462 -6.07 -30.67 -21.36
C TYR A 462 -5.76 -31.23 -22.77
N ASP A 463 -6.28 -32.44 -23.07
CA ASP A 463 -5.97 -33.21 -24.28
C ASP A 463 -7.13 -33.23 -25.27
N CYS A 464 -8.37 -33.10 -24.78
CA CYS A 464 -9.57 -33.24 -25.58
C CYS A 464 -10.52 -32.08 -25.43
N PHE A 465 -11.22 -31.75 -26.52
CA PHE A 465 -12.27 -30.72 -26.53
C PHE A 465 -13.68 -31.33 -26.44
N ASN A 466 -13.81 -32.63 -26.55
CA ASN A 466 -15.03 -33.40 -26.36
C ASN A 466 -14.74 -34.76 -25.77
N CYS A 467 -15.70 -35.35 -25.10
CA CYS A 467 -15.65 -36.73 -24.63
C CYS A 467 -17.05 -37.28 -24.41
N GLU A 468 -17.18 -38.63 -24.49
CA GLU A 468 -18.35 -39.30 -23.96
C GLU A 468 -18.20 -39.41 -22.44
N ALA A 469 -19.26 -39.08 -21.71
CA ALA A 469 -19.27 -39.07 -20.26
C ALA A 469 -20.58 -39.62 -19.70
N LYS A 470 -20.52 -40.16 -18.51
CA LYS A 470 -21.69 -40.66 -17.79
C LYS A 470 -22.24 -39.56 -16.87
N VAL A 471 -23.55 -39.36 -16.86
CA VAL A 471 -24.22 -38.46 -15.93
C VAL A 471 -24.32 -39.13 -14.56
N LEU A 472 -23.67 -38.55 -13.56
CA LEU A 472 -23.64 -39.05 -12.18
C LEU A 472 -24.77 -38.50 -11.32
N ALA A 473 -25.08 -37.20 -11.49
CA ALA A 473 -26.14 -36.54 -10.77
C ALA A 473 -26.72 -35.36 -11.59
N ILE A 474 -27.95 -35.04 -11.31
CA ILE A 474 -28.68 -33.93 -11.90
C ILE A 474 -29.30 -33.11 -10.75
N CYS A 475 -29.19 -31.77 -10.81
CA CYS A 475 -29.89 -30.87 -9.90
C CYS A 475 -30.78 -29.91 -10.72
N VAL A 476 -32.05 -29.77 -10.34
CA VAL A 476 -33.00 -28.82 -10.92
C VAL A 476 -33.64 -28.09 -9.77
N ASP A 477 -33.72 -26.74 -9.85
CA ASP A 477 -34.28 -25.86 -8.80
C ASP A 477 -33.68 -26.17 -7.39
N ASP A 478 -32.38 -26.37 -7.31
CA ASP A 478 -31.63 -26.70 -6.10
C ASP A 478 -31.98 -28.03 -5.41
N GLU A 479 -32.68 -28.92 -6.11
CA GLU A 479 -32.99 -30.28 -5.63
C GLU A 479 -32.36 -31.34 -6.54
N VAL A 480 -31.91 -32.46 -5.93
CA VAL A 480 -31.41 -33.62 -6.69
C VAL A 480 -32.56 -34.29 -7.42
N SER A 481 -32.40 -34.45 -8.74
CA SER A 481 -33.42 -35.02 -9.63
C SER A 481 -32.87 -36.22 -10.38
N GLY A 482 -33.74 -37.15 -10.74
CA GLY A 482 -33.39 -38.27 -11.62
C GLY A 482 -33.27 -37.92 -13.09
N ALA A 483 -33.80 -36.76 -13.50
CA ALA A 483 -33.76 -36.29 -14.88
C ALA A 483 -33.90 -34.78 -14.96
N ILE A 484 -33.53 -34.19 -16.13
CA ILE A 484 -33.79 -32.80 -16.51
C ILE A 484 -34.50 -32.79 -17.87
N SER A 485 -35.52 -31.93 -18.02
CA SER A 485 -36.36 -31.86 -19.20
C SER A 485 -36.20 -30.56 -19.98
N GLY A 486 -36.62 -30.56 -21.24
CA GLY A 486 -36.51 -29.39 -22.13
C GLY A 486 -37.18 -28.16 -21.58
N GLY A 487 -36.45 -27.03 -21.51
CA GLY A 487 -36.84 -25.74 -20.93
C GLY A 487 -36.30 -25.52 -19.50
N GLU A 488 -35.89 -26.55 -18.80
CA GLU A 488 -35.37 -26.48 -17.45
C GLU A 488 -33.90 -26.02 -17.40
N SER A 489 -33.54 -25.27 -16.36
CA SER A 489 -32.17 -24.94 -16.01
C SER A 489 -31.74 -25.83 -14.84
N GLY A 490 -30.48 -26.23 -14.81
CA GLY A 490 -29.99 -27.09 -13.76
C GLY A 490 -28.49 -27.32 -13.82
N ILE A 491 -28.03 -28.32 -13.07
CA ILE A 491 -26.63 -28.71 -12.94
C ILE A 491 -26.51 -30.17 -13.34
N LEU A 492 -25.57 -30.47 -14.22
CA LEU A 492 -25.16 -31.83 -14.53
C LEU A 492 -23.78 -32.13 -13.92
N VAL A 493 -23.65 -33.27 -13.29
CA VAL A 493 -22.39 -33.83 -12.79
C VAL A 493 -21.99 -35.03 -13.61
N LEU A 494 -20.79 -35.02 -14.16
CA LEU A 494 -20.29 -36.09 -15.02
C LEU A 494 -19.13 -36.86 -14.34
N ASP A 495 -18.91 -38.10 -14.74
CA ASP A 495 -17.76 -38.94 -14.32
C ASP A 495 -16.45 -38.36 -14.85
N LYS A 496 -16.45 -37.87 -16.09
CA LYS A 496 -15.33 -37.16 -16.73
C LYS A 496 -15.82 -35.99 -17.57
N THR A 497 -14.95 -34.98 -17.77
CA THR A 497 -15.36 -33.76 -18.47
C THR A 497 -14.21 -33.11 -19.23
N PRO A 498 -14.44 -32.53 -20.43
CA PRO A 498 -13.50 -31.63 -21.11
C PRO A 498 -13.61 -30.17 -20.65
N PHE A 499 -14.65 -29.82 -19.86
CA PHE A 499 -14.91 -28.47 -19.41
C PHE A 499 -14.00 -28.08 -18.26
N TYR A 500 -13.26 -27.00 -18.42
CA TYR A 500 -12.48 -26.38 -17.34
C TYR A 500 -13.44 -25.63 -16.41
N ALA A 501 -13.34 -25.89 -15.11
CA ALA A 501 -14.05 -25.16 -14.09
C ALA A 501 -13.32 -23.86 -13.76
N GLU A 502 -14.05 -22.80 -13.39
CA GLU A 502 -13.48 -21.55 -12.96
C GLU A 502 -12.52 -21.75 -11.79
N MET A 503 -11.23 -21.48 -12.03
CA MET A 503 -10.17 -21.72 -11.05
C MET A 503 -8.89 -20.96 -11.45
N GLY A 504 -8.12 -20.48 -10.44
CA GLY A 504 -6.82 -19.85 -10.67
C GLY A 504 -6.87 -18.58 -11.52
N GLY A 505 -8.02 -17.88 -11.53
CA GLY A 505 -8.24 -16.66 -12.33
C GLY A 505 -8.65 -16.91 -13.78
N GLN A 506 -8.67 -18.19 -14.25
CA GLN A 506 -9.21 -18.52 -15.55
C GLN A 506 -10.71 -18.78 -15.46
N VAL A 507 -11.49 -18.12 -16.34
CA VAL A 507 -12.94 -18.34 -16.41
C VAL A 507 -13.30 -19.75 -16.91
N ALA A 508 -14.46 -20.25 -16.52
CA ALA A 508 -14.96 -21.53 -16.94
C ALA A 508 -15.22 -21.63 -18.46
N ASP A 509 -15.18 -22.83 -18.98
CA ASP A 509 -15.65 -23.09 -20.34
C ASP A 509 -17.16 -23.05 -20.46
N THR A 510 -17.59 -22.78 -21.66
CA THR A 510 -18.97 -22.95 -22.14
C THR A 510 -19.02 -24.00 -23.25
N GLY A 511 -20.20 -24.50 -23.56
CA GLY A 511 -20.36 -25.49 -24.63
C GLY A 511 -21.68 -26.21 -24.53
N VAL A 512 -21.71 -27.48 -24.98
CA VAL A 512 -22.94 -28.26 -25.02
C VAL A 512 -22.71 -29.70 -24.53
N ILE A 513 -23.70 -30.24 -23.85
CA ILE A 513 -23.79 -31.65 -23.50
C ILE A 513 -24.97 -32.23 -24.28
N MET A 514 -24.72 -33.28 -25.08
CA MET A 514 -25.68 -33.80 -26.06
C MET A 514 -26.02 -35.28 -25.74
N LEU A 515 -27.31 -35.61 -25.86
CA LEU A 515 -27.82 -37.00 -25.90
C LEU A 515 -28.81 -37.13 -27.02
N GLY A 516 -28.38 -37.67 -28.16
CA GLY A 516 -29.20 -37.70 -29.37
C GLY A 516 -29.61 -36.29 -29.79
N GLU A 517 -30.90 -36.00 -29.74
CA GLU A 517 -31.43 -34.66 -30.03
C GLU A 517 -31.52 -33.72 -28.80
N SER A 518 -31.33 -34.26 -27.59
CA SER A 518 -31.30 -33.50 -26.33
C SER A 518 -30.06 -32.64 -26.26
N ARG A 519 -30.22 -31.35 -25.97
CA ARG A 519 -29.12 -30.37 -25.99
C ARG A 519 -29.16 -29.55 -24.70
N PHE A 520 -28.18 -29.77 -23.82
CA PHE A 520 -27.95 -28.99 -22.64
C PHE A 520 -26.85 -27.96 -22.93
N GLU A 521 -27.16 -26.69 -22.83
CA GLU A 521 -26.23 -25.57 -23.03
C GLU A 521 -25.55 -25.24 -21.72
N VAL A 522 -24.21 -25.47 -21.64
CA VAL A 522 -23.39 -25.17 -20.47
C VAL A 522 -22.97 -23.71 -20.52
N THR A 523 -23.35 -22.95 -19.49
CA THR A 523 -23.01 -21.51 -19.35
C THR A 523 -21.90 -21.24 -18.35
N ASN A 524 -21.72 -22.12 -17.35
CA ASN A 524 -20.67 -22.02 -16.37
C ASN A 524 -20.28 -23.41 -15.83
N VAL A 525 -19.08 -23.54 -15.33
CA VAL A 525 -18.61 -24.77 -14.67
C VAL A 525 -17.85 -24.40 -13.40
N GLN A 526 -18.20 -25.02 -12.29
CA GLN A 526 -17.54 -24.85 -11.01
C GLN A 526 -17.04 -26.19 -10.48
N LYS A 527 -16.11 -26.15 -9.54
CA LYS A 527 -15.58 -27.34 -8.86
C LYS A 527 -15.94 -27.28 -7.39
N ASP A 528 -16.53 -28.36 -6.86
CA ASP A 528 -16.82 -28.47 -5.45
C ASP A 528 -15.57 -28.89 -4.63
N LYS A 529 -15.72 -28.93 -3.31
CA LYS A 529 -14.64 -29.36 -2.39
C LYS A 529 -14.25 -30.82 -2.55
N GLY A 530 -15.16 -31.66 -3.05
CA GLY A 530 -14.95 -33.09 -3.32
C GLY A 530 -14.29 -33.36 -4.67
N GLY A 531 -14.04 -32.33 -5.47
CA GLY A 531 -13.45 -32.47 -6.80
C GLY A 531 -14.45 -32.79 -7.91
N LYS A 532 -15.75 -32.71 -7.66
CA LYS A 532 -16.80 -32.87 -8.68
C LYS A 532 -16.89 -31.59 -9.51
N TYR A 533 -17.11 -31.72 -10.82
CA TYR A 533 -17.35 -30.62 -11.75
C TYR A 533 -18.85 -30.44 -11.96
N LEU A 534 -19.35 -29.25 -11.64
CA LEU A 534 -20.75 -28.85 -11.68
C LEU A 534 -21.00 -28.04 -12.95
N HIS A 535 -21.68 -28.62 -13.94
CA HIS A 535 -21.98 -27.98 -15.21
C HIS A 535 -23.32 -27.27 -15.12
N TYR A 536 -23.31 -25.95 -14.96
CA TYR A 536 -24.52 -25.11 -14.92
C TYR A 536 -24.98 -24.81 -16.33
N GLY A 537 -26.28 -24.95 -16.58
CA GLY A 537 -26.81 -24.70 -17.90
C GLY A 537 -28.28 -24.89 -18.01
N LYS A 538 -28.75 -24.95 -19.26
CA LYS A 538 -30.18 -25.12 -19.61
C LYS A 538 -30.35 -26.21 -20.67
N LEU A 539 -31.28 -27.11 -20.43
CA LEU A 539 -31.68 -28.08 -21.44
C LEU A 539 -32.71 -27.43 -22.38
N ASN A 540 -32.32 -27.22 -23.65
CA ASN A 540 -33.18 -26.55 -24.62
C ASN A 540 -34.32 -27.45 -25.13
N ARG A 541 -34.03 -28.75 -25.30
CA ARG A 541 -35.02 -29.75 -25.74
C ARG A 541 -34.61 -31.16 -25.32
N GLY A 542 -35.59 -32.04 -25.26
CA GLY A 542 -35.39 -33.46 -24.90
C GLY A 542 -35.35 -33.69 -23.40
N THR A 543 -34.82 -34.85 -22.99
CA THR A 543 -34.67 -35.23 -21.57
C THR A 543 -33.32 -35.94 -21.44
N ILE A 544 -32.65 -35.66 -20.32
CA ILE A 544 -31.41 -36.37 -19.90
C ILE A 544 -31.66 -36.97 -18.52
N HIS A 545 -31.28 -38.24 -18.31
CA HIS A 545 -31.41 -38.95 -17.05
C HIS A 545 -30.05 -39.18 -16.39
N VAL A 546 -30.07 -39.42 -15.11
CA VAL A 546 -28.92 -39.97 -14.40
C VAL A 546 -28.58 -41.32 -15.04
N GLU A 547 -27.28 -41.64 -15.13
CA GLU A 547 -26.73 -42.86 -15.80
C GLU A 547 -26.64 -42.77 -17.34
N ASP A 548 -27.24 -41.75 -17.97
CA ASP A 548 -27.10 -41.58 -19.43
C ASP A 548 -25.66 -41.32 -19.85
N ILE A 549 -25.29 -41.84 -21.02
CA ILE A 549 -24.01 -41.56 -21.67
C ILE A 549 -24.20 -40.41 -22.63
N VAL A 550 -23.59 -39.26 -22.31
CA VAL A 550 -23.70 -38.00 -23.05
C VAL A 550 -22.41 -37.66 -23.76
N CYS A 551 -22.48 -36.87 -24.82
CA CYS A 551 -21.31 -36.29 -25.46
C CYS A 551 -21.13 -34.87 -24.94
N ALA A 552 -20.12 -34.64 -24.15
CA ALA A 552 -19.75 -33.33 -23.60
C ALA A 552 -18.73 -32.63 -24.55
N SER A 553 -19.06 -31.42 -25.03
CA SER A 553 -18.25 -30.69 -26.02
C SER A 553 -18.15 -29.22 -25.63
N ILE A 554 -16.93 -28.71 -25.49
CA ILE A 554 -16.70 -27.29 -25.19
C ILE A 554 -16.75 -26.43 -26.44
N ASP A 555 -16.95 -25.10 -26.26
CA ASP A 555 -16.71 -24.09 -27.29
C ASP A 555 -15.19 -23.98 -27.54
N VAL A 556 -14.73 -24.58 -28.62
CA VAL A 556 -13.30 -24.67 -28.97
C VAL A 556 -12.70 -23.30 -29.30
N ASP A 557 -13.45 -22.43 -29.94
CA ASP A 557 -12.96 -21.08 -30.31
C ASP A 557 -12.78 -20.23 -29.05
N ARG A 558 -13.75 -20.30 -28.14
CA ARG A 558 -13.68 -19.64 -26.84
C ARG A 558 -12.52 -20.17 -25.99
N ARG A 559 -12.36 -21.49 -25.87
CA ARG A 559 -11.24 -22.14 -25.16
C ARG A 559 -9.89 -21.68 -25.71
N LYS A 560 -9.72 -21.68 -27.05
CA LYS A 560 -8.48 -21.21 -27.68
C LYS A 560 -8.22 -19.73 -27.39
N ALA A 561 -9.26 -18.90 -27.31
CA ALA A 561 -9.13 -17.50 -26.93
C ALA A 561 -8.66 -17.33 -25.47
N ILE A 562 -9.21 -18.12 -24.54
CA ILE A 562 -8.78 -18.20 -23.15
C ILE A 562 -7.33 -18.68 -23.05
N MET A 563 -6.96 -19.76 -23.77
CA MET A 563 -5.59 -20.28 -23.79
C MET A 563 -4.56 -19.24 -24.30
N ARG A 564 -4.94 -18.37 -25.26
CA ARG A 564 -4.10 -17.25 -25.71
C ARG A 564 -3.84 -16.27 -24.58
N ALA A 565 -4.90 -15.83 -23.93
CA ALA A 565 -4.82 -14.88 -22.82
C ALA A 565 -4.05 -15.47 -21.63
N HIS A 566 -4.28 -16.75 -21.29
CA HIS A 566 -3.59 -17.40 -20.19
C HIS A 566 -2.08 -17.58 -20.47
N SER A 567 -1.73 -18.03 -21.65
CA SER A 567 -0.30 -18.14 -22.02
C SER A 567 0.37 -16.78 -22.07
N ALA A 568 -0.32 -15.70 -22.53
CA ALA A 568 0.18 -14.34 -22.49
C ALA A 568 0.37 -13.82 -21.06
N THR A 569 -0.44 -14.24 -20.09
CA THR A 569 -0.30 -13.87 -18.68
C THR A 569 1.06 -14.30 -18.12
N HIS A 570 1.50 -15.52 -18.42
CA HIS A 570 2.84 -16.00 -18.03
C HIS A 570 3.97 -15.22 -18.70
N LEU A 571 3.81 -14.88 -19.99
CA LEU A 571 4.78 -14.02 -20.71
C LEU A 571 4.84 -12.64 -20.07
N LEU A 572 3.70 -12.07 -19.71
CA LEU A 572 3.59 -10.76 -19.06
C LEU A 572 4.23 -10.77 -17.68
N GLN A 573 3.95 -11.78 -16.84
CA GLN A 573 4.56 -11.92 -15.51
C GLN A 573 6.09 -11.90 -15.63
N LYS A 574 6.66 -12.69 -16.52
CA LYS A 574 8.10 -12.76 -16.74
C LYS A 574 8.66 -11.44 -17.26
N ALA A 575 7.98 -10.80 -18.18
CA ALA A 575 8.39 -9.49 -18.72
C ALA A 575 8.39 -8.41 -17.63
N LEU A 576 7.35 -8.37 -16.80
CA LEU A 576 7.25 -7.44 -15.69
C LEU A 576 8.38 -7.63 -14.68
N SER A 577 8.64 -8.85 -14.25
CA SER A 577 9.74 -9.14 -13.33
C SER A 577 11.11 -8.81 -13.92
N SER A 578 11.29 -9.01 -15.22
CA SER A 578 12.54 -8.68 -15.93
C SER A 578 12.78 -7.16 -16.04
N VAL A 579 11.73 -6.34 -16.11
CA VAL A 579 11.84 -4.88 -16.26
C VAL A 579 11.85 -4.16 -14.92
N LEU A 580 11.00 -4.61 -13.98
CA LEU A 580 10.76 -3.91 -12.73
C LEU A 580 11.56 -4.52 -11.56
N GLY A 581 11.93 -5.79 -11.66
CA GLY A 581 12.71 -6.52 -10.63
C GLY A 581 11.93 -7.64 -9.93
N ASP A 582 12.65 -8.37 -9.07
CA ASP A 582 12.19 -9.61 -8.42
C ASP A 582 11.04 -9.42 -7.41
N HIS A 583 10.74 -8.19 -7.03
CA HIS A 583 9.61 -7.86 -6.14
C HIS A 583 8.24 -7.96 -6.83
N VAL A 584 8.22 -8.18 -8.13
CA VAL A 584 7.00 -8.33 -8.91
C VAL A 584 6.44 -9.73 -8.73
N HIS A 585 5.39 -9.83 -7.92
CA HIS A 585 4.65 -11.07 -7.69
C HIS A 585 3.18 -10.88 -8.06
N GLN A 586 2.55 -11.95 -8.53
CA GLN A 586 1.12 -11.93 -8.80
C GLN A 586 0.32 -11.66 -7.51
N ALA A 587 -0.55 -10.65 -7.54
CA ALA A 587 -1.52 -10.35 -6.49
C ALA A 587 -2.94 -10.78 -6.87
N GLY A 588 -3.21 -10.91 -8.17
CA GLY A 588 -4.48 -11.37 -8.70
C GLY A 588 -4.40 -11.58 -10.22
N SER A 589 -5.32 -12.35 -10.76
CA SER A 589 -5.42 -12.60 -12.21
C SER A 589 -6.86 -12.82 -12.61
N LEU A 590 -7.20 -12.39 -13.83
CA LEU A 590 -8.43 -12.76 -14.53
C LEU A 590 -8.07 -13.03 -15.99
N VAL A 591 -8.47 -14.20 -16.47
CA VAL A 591 -8.19 -14.63 -17.84
C VAL A 591 -9.52 -14.97 -18.52
N GLU A 592 -9.86 -14.17 -19.54
CA GLU A 592 -11.06 -14.27 -20.36
C GLU A 592 -10.71 -14.50 -21.84
N PRO A 593 -11.69 -14.73 -22.72
CA PRO A 593 -11.41 -14.89 -24.15
C PRO A 593 -10.71 -13.68 -24.77
N ASP A 594 -9.45 -13.88 -25.18
CA ASP A 594 -8.56 -12.85 -25.78
C ASP A 594 -8.33 -11.60 -24.92
N TYR A 595 -8.62 -11.68 -23.60
CA TYR A 595 -8.41 -10.61 -22.62
C TYR A 595 -7.78 -11.17 -21.35
N LEU A 596 -6.90 -10.39 -20.75
CA LEU A 596 -6.34 -10.68 -19.44
C LEU A 596 -6.25 -9.44 -18.57
N ARG A 597 -6.40 -9.65 -17.29
CA ARG A 597 -6.14 -8.68 -16.22
C ARG A 597 -5.14 -9.30 -15.27
N PHE A 598 -4.07 -8.57 -15.00
CA PHE A 598 -3.00 -9.03 -14.15
C PHE A 598 -2.68 -8.00 -13.07
N ASP A 599 -2.91 -8.37 -11.81
CA ASP A 599 -2.61 -7.56 -10.64
C ASP A 599 -1.28 -8.03 -10.05
N PHE A 600 -0.35 -7.10 -9.83
CA PHE A 600 1.00 -7.43 -9.39
C PHE A 600 1.53 -6.43 -8.36
N THR A 601 2.47 -6.89 -7.52
CA THR A 601 3.09 -6.06 -6.50
C THR A 601 4.08 -5.10 -7.16
N HIS A 602 3.81 -3.79 -7.03
CA HIS A 602 4.73 -2.73 -7.42
C HIS A 602 4.34 -1.42 -6.73
N TYR A 603 5.32 -0.65 -6.32
CA TYR A 603 5.18 0.52 -5.44
C TYR A 603 4.89 1.84 -6.18
N ALA A 604 5.08 1.92 -7.51
CA ALA A 604 4.93 3.14 -8.30
C ALA A 604 4.14 2.90 -9.60
N PRO A 605 3.54 3.93 -10.22
CA PRO A 605 3.05 3.85 -11.59
C PRO A 605 4.19 3.49 -12.54
N MET A 606 3.91 2.66 -13.55
CA MET A 606 4.87 2.35 -14.59
C MET A 606 5.02 3.55 -15.54
N THR A 607 6.25 3.79 -15.97
CA THR A 607 6.54 4.78 -17.00
C THR A 607 6.14 4.26 -18.38
N ARG A 608 5.99 5.17 -19.34
CA ARG A 608 5.69 4.79 -20.74
C ARG A 608 6.79 3.92 -21.34
N GLU A 609 8.04 4.19 -20.96
CA GLU A 609 9.23 3.44 -21.40
C GLU A 609 9.23 2.02 -20.82
N GLU A 610 8.88 1.86 -19.54
CA GLU A 610 8.74 0.55 -18.89
C GLU A 610 7.61 -0.27 -19.53
N LEU A 611 6.45 0.33 -19.74
CA LEU A 611 5.32 -0.33 -20.42
C LEU A 611 5.69 -0.76 -21.85
N ALA A 612 6.34 0.12 -22.63
CA ALA A 612 6.79 -0.20 -23.98
C ALA A 612 7.81 -1.35 -23.97
N LYS A 613 8.72 -1.37 -22.99
CA LYS A 613 9.70 -2.44 -22.83
C LYS A 613 9.05 -3.78 -22.47
N VAL A 614 8.11 -3.78 -21.53
CA VAL A 614 7.33 -4.98 -21.15
C VAL A 614 6.58 -5.51 -22.37
N ASN A 615 5.84 -4.64 -23.09
CA ASN A 615 5.11 -5.01 -24.29
C ASN A 615 6.03 -5.62 -25.36
N SER A 616 7.19 -5.01 -25.57
CA SER A 616 8.20 -5.51 -26.52
C SER A 616 8.75 -6.89 -26.13
N ILE A 617 9.03 -7.14 -24.83
CA ILE A 617 9.51 -8.44 -24.35
C ILE A 617 8.47 -9.52 -24.60
N VAL A 618 7.19 -9.24 -24.30
CA VAL A 618 6.08 -10.18 -24.55
C VAL A 618 5.95 -10.46 -26.05
N GLN A 619 5.94 -9.42 -26.90
CA GLN A 619 5.85 -9.56 -28.35
C GLN A 619 7.02 -10.38 -28.91
N ASN A 620 8.23 -10.14 -28.44
CA ASN A 620 9.41 -10.91 -28.87
C ASN A 620 9.29 -12.39 -28.48
N ALA A 621 8.84 -12.69 -27.25
CA ALA A 621 8.61 -14.07 -26.82
C ALA A 621 7.52 -14.80 -27.63
N ILE A 622 6.53 -14.05 -28.13
CA ILE A 622 5.52 -14.56 -29.07
C ILE A 622 6.15 -14.86 -30.42
N LEU A 623 6.94 -13.94 -30.96
CA LEU A 623 7.60 -14.08 -32.27
C LEU A 623 8.64 -15.21 -32.30
N GLU A 624 9.35 -15.44 -31.18
CA GLU A 624 10.31 -16.55 -31.04
C GLU A 624 9.62 -17.93 -31.08
N GLY A 625 8.35 -18.01 -30.76
CA GLY A 625 7.59 -19.25 -30.91
C GLY A 625 8.07 -20.35 -29.96
N TYR A 626 8.31 -20.04 -28.69
CA TYR A 626 8.73 -21.04 -27.70
C TYR A 626 7.70 -22.16 -27.56
N PRO A 627 8.11 -23.44 -27.53
CA PRO A 627 7.23 -24.53 -27.16
C PRO A 627 6.76 -24.39 -25.70
N ILE A 628 5.48 -24.63 -25.48
CA ILE A 628 4.87 -24.66 -24.16
C ILE A 628 4.63 -26.11 -23.77
N VAL A 629 5.40 -26.58 -22.80
CA VAL A 629 5.34 -27.97 -22.34
C VAL A 629 4.78 -28.01 -20.93
N THR A 630 3.76 -28.82 -20.70
CA THR A 630 3.17 -29.01 -19.37
C THR A 630 3.46 -30.40 -18.84
N ARG A 631 3.85 -30.51 -17.57
CA ARG A 631 4.16 -31.79 -16.92
C ARG A 631 3.67 -31.74 -15.47
N GLU A 632 3.19 -32.88 -14.99
CA GLU A 632 2.97 -33.11 -13.57
C GLU A 632 4.21 -33.78 -12.96
N MET A 633 4.64 -33.27 -11.80
CA MET A 633 5.83 -33.76 -11.12
C MET A 633 5.76 -33.46 -9.61
N PRO A 634 6.56 -34.16 -8.79
CA PRO A 634 6.69 -33.81 -7.37
C PRO A 634 7.15 -32.38 -7.17
N ILE A 635 6.59 -31.68 -6.17
CA ILE A 635 6.86 -30.26 -5.91
C ILE A 635 8.36 -29.97 -5.71
N GLU A 636 9.09 -30.89 -5.09
CA GLU A 636 10.53 -30.77 -4.84
C GLU A 636 11.36 -30.83 -6.14
N GLU A 637 10.92 -31.59 -7.13
CA GLU A 637 11.55 -31.61 -8.46
C GLU A 637 11.24 -30.32 -9.22
N ALA A 638 10.01 -29.82 -9.11
CA ALA A 638 9.60 -28.60 -9.75
C ALA A 638 10.36 -27.36 -9.21
N LYS A 639 10.61 -27.30 -7.90
CA LYS A 639 11.45 -26.26 -7.27
C LYS A 639 12.89 -26.30 -7.78
N LYS A 640 13.46 -27.50 -7.99
CA LYS A 640 14.83 -27.65 -8.55
C LYS A 640 14.95 -27.14 -9.99
N LEU A 641 13.84 -27.12 -10.75
CA LEU A 641 13.79 -26.54 -12.09
C LEU A 641 13.69 -25.01 -12.07
N GLY A 642 13.67 -24.37 -10.89
CA GLY A 642 13.49 -22.92 -10.74
C GLY A 642 12.06 -22.46 -11.04
N ALA A 643 11.08 -23.35 -10.94
CA ALA A 643 9.69 -23.00 -11.19
C ALA A 643 9.17 -22.05 -10.11
N THR A 644 8.57 -20.95 -10.57
CA THR A 644 7.99 -19.93 -9.71
C THR A 644 6.61 -20.38 -9.21
N ALA A 645 6.42 -20.41 -7.88
CA ALA A 645 5.12 -20.57 -7.26
C ALA A 645 4.41 -19.23 -7.19
N LEU A 646 3.30 -19.06 -7.88
CA LEU A 646 2.60 -17.77 -8.00
C LEU A 646 1.71 -17.46 -6.79
N PHE A 647 1.30 -18.47 -6.04
CA PHE A 647 0.45 -18.32 -4.86
C PHE A 647 1.17 -18.84 -3.62
N SER A 648 0.99 -18.16 -2.48
CA SER A 648 1.41 -18.64 -1.16
C SER A 648 0.55 -19.82 -0.65
N GLU A 649 -0.23 -20.43 -1.52
CA GLU A 649 -1.17 -21.48 -1.20
C GLU A 649 -0.48 -22.83 -0.99
N LYS A 650 -1.15 -23.71 -0.25
CA LYS A 650 -0.75 -25.09 -0.04
C LYS A 650 -0.88 -25.87 -1.35
N TYR A 651 0.21 -26.00 -2.08
CA TYR A 651 0.29 -26.93 -3.19
C TYR A 651 0.32 -28.37 -2.66
N GLY A 652 -0.31 -29.29 -3.39
CA GLY A 652 -0.19 -30.73 -3.09
C GLY A 652 1.23 -31.25 -3.35
N ASP A 653 1.46 -32.53 -3.02
CA ASP A 653 2.75 -33.19 -3.24
C ASP A 653 3.13 -33.27 -4.73
N VAL A 654 2.14 -33.28 -5.63
CA VAL A 654 2.31 -33.23 -7.09
C VAL A 654 1.75 -31.93 -7.63
N VAL A 655 2.53 -31.25 -8.46
CA VAL A 655 2.19 -29.97 -9.07
C VAL A 655 2.29 -30.04 -10.59
N ARG A 656 1.44 -29.28 -11.28
CA ARG A 656 1.51 -29.11 -12.74
C ARG A 656 2.40 -27.91 -13.05
N VAL A 657 3.46 -28.15 -13.81
CA VAL A 657 4.45 -27.16 -14.24
C VAL A 657 4.23 -26.83 -15.70
N VAL A 658 4.10 -25.55 -16.01
CA VAL A 658 4.07 -24.98 -17.34
C VAL A 658 5.44 -24.39 -17.67
N ASN A 659 6.08 -24.95 -18.67
CA ASN A 659 7.43 -24.55 -19.11
C ASN A 659 7.37 -23.94 -20.52
N MET A 660 7.82 -22.70 -20.65
CA MET A 660 7.97 -21.96 -21.89
C MET A 660 9.46 -21.82 -22.24
N SER A 661 10.13 -22.94 -22.42
CA SER A 661 11.58 -23.00 -22.61
C SER A 661 12.37 -22.28 -21.51
N ASN A 662 13.39 -21.53 -21.87
CA ASN A 662 14.20 -20.74 -20.94
C ASN A 662 13.54 -19.39 -20.55
N PHE A 663 12.33 -19.12 -21.04
CA PHE A 663 11.68 -17.84 -20.79
C PHE A 663 10.91 -17.82 -19.47
N SER A 664 10.03 -18.80 -19.23
CA SER A 664 9.24 -18.90 -17.99
C SER A 664 9.00 -20.36 -17.61
N VAL A 665 9.09 -20.66 -16.31
CA VAL A 665 8.72 -21.95 -15.70
C VAL A 665 7.89 -21.65 -14.47
N GLU A 666 6.61 -22.05 -14.45
CA GLU A 666 5.66 -21.66 -13.41
C GLU A 666 4.70 -22.80 -13.04
N PHE A 667 4.21 -22.82 -11.78
CA PHE A 667 3.14 -23.71 -11.36
C PHE A 667 1.81 -23.18 -11.88
N CYS A 668 1.12 -23.96 -12.71
CA CYS A 668 -0.17 -23.54 -13.25
C CYS A 668 -1.07 -24.74 -13.63
N GLY A 669 -2.31 -24.73 -13.08
CA GLY A 669 -3.37 -25.69 -13.42
C GLY A 669 -4.26 -25.28 -14.60
N GLY A 670 -4.02 -24.12 -15.22
CA GLY A 670 -4.84 -23.61 -16.32
C GLY A 670 -4.58 -24.26 -17.66
N THR A 671 -5.39 -23.87 -18.67
CA THR A 671 -5.24 -24.36 -20.03
C THR A 671 -4.35 -23.46 -20.85
N HIS A 672 -3.38 -24.03 -21.57
CA HIS A 672 -2.36 -23.29 -22.32
C HIS A 672 -2.30 -23.74 -23.77
N LEU A 673 -1.74 -22.87 -24.60
CA LEU A 673 -1.30 -23.22 -25.95
C LEU A 673 -0.10 -24.16 -25.88
N ASP A 674 0.23 -24.79 -26.99
CA ASP A 674 1.43 -25.60 -27.16
C ASP A 674 2.64 -24.82 -27.66
N ASN A 675 2.43 -23.55 -28.09
CA ASN A 675 3.48 -22.67 -28.61
C ASN A 675 3.11 -21.20 -28.40
N THR A 676 4.08 -20.37 -28.00
CA THR A 676 3.86 -18.95 -27.72
C THR A 676 3.45 -18.15 -28.97
N ALA A 677 3.87 -18.55 -30.20
CA ALA A 677 3.46 -17.88 -31.42
C ALA A 677 1.93 -17.92 -31.65
N LYS A 678 1.22 -18.91 -31.11
CA LYS A 678 -0.23 -19.03 -31.20
C LYS A 678 -1.00 -18.03 -30.35
N VAL A 679 -0.34 -17.27 -29.46
CA VAL A 679 -0.92 -16.13 -28.74
C VAL A 679 -1.38 -15.08 -29.75
N GLY A 680 -0.62 -14.90 -30.83
CA GLY A 680 -0.90 -13.87 -31.83
C GLY A 680 -0.56 -12.47 -31.32
N PRO A 681 -1.18 -11.43 -31.84
CA PRO A 681 -0.91 -10.07 -31.39
C PRO A 681 -1.30 -9.89 -29.92
N PHE A 682 -0.48 -9.14 -29.20
CA PHE A 682 -0.64 -8.79 -27.78
C PHE A 682 -0.49 -7.27 -27.64
N GLU A 683 -1.31 -6.64 -26.83
CA GLU A 683 -1.21 -5.21 -26.53
C GLU A 683 -1.67 -4.91 -25.12
N ILE A 684 -0.89 -4.13 -24.39
CA ILE A 684 -1.27 -3.58 -23.08
C ILE A 684 -2.25 -2.42 -23.32
N GLU A 685 -3.47 -2.52 -22.81
CA GLU A 685 -4.50 -1.50 -22.91
C GLU A 685 -4.35 -0.43 -21.84
N SER A 686 -4.15 -0.87 -20.59
CA SER A 686 -4.11 0.03 -19.44
C SER A 686 -3.16 -0.45 -18.37
N GLU A 687 -2.67 0.51 -17.57
CA GLU A 687 -1.94 0.27 -16.33
C GLU A 687 -2.51 1.22 -15.28
N GLY A 688 -2.82 0.70 -14.08
CA GLY A 688 -3.42 1.48 -13.02
C GLY A 688 -3.18 0.93 -11.62
N SER A 689 -3.58 1.70 -10.59
CA SER A 689 -3.52 1.26 -9.19
C SER A 689 -4.81 0.55 -8.79
N VAL A 690 -4.69 -0.56 -8.09
CA VAL A 690 -5.82 -1.28 -7.47
C VAL A 690 -5.84 -1.05 -5.97
N ALA A 691 -4.68 -1.14 -5.36
CA ALA A 691 -4.47 -0.91 -3.95
C ALA A 691 -3.06 -0.36 -3.71
N SER A 692 -2.76 0.04 -2.48
CA SER A 692 -1.40 0.45 -2.14
C SER A 692 -0.44 -0.71 -2.36
N GLY A 693 0.61 -0.48 -3.16
CA GLY A 693 1.60 -1.50 -3.50
C GLY A 693 1.12 -2.55 -4.52
N VAL A 694 -0.07 -2.39 -5.10
CA VAL A 694 -0.60 -3.30 -6.14
C VAL A 694 -0.99 -2.52 -7.38
N ARG A 695 -0.42 -2.90 -8.51
CA ARG A 695 -0.69 -2.35 -9.84
C ARG A 695 -1.47 -3.37 -10.66
N ARG A 696 -2.24 -2.90 -11.61
CA ARG A 696 -3.03 -3.70 -12.55
C ARG A 696 -2.62 -3.40 -13.97
N ILE A 697 -2.41 -4.43 -14.76
CA ILE A 697 -2.34 -4.36 -16.22
C ILE A 697 -3.55 -5.07 -16.80
N GLU A 698 -4.15 -4.45 -17.82
CA GLU A 698 -5.14 -5.05 -18.69
C GLU A 698 -4.54 -5.15 -20.08
N ALA A 699 -4.72 -6.29 -20.74
CA ALA A 699 -4.15 -6.54 -22.04
C ALA A 699 -5.05 -7.41 -22.92
N TYR A 700 -4.89 -7.26 -24.23
CA TYR A 700 -5.61 -8.03 -25.23
C TYR A 700 -4.69 -8.94 -26.01
N THR A 701 -5.25 -10.06 -26.49
CA THR A 701 -4.54 -11.02 -27.35
C THR A 701 -5.39 -11.38 -28.59
N GLY A 702 -4.80 -12.04 -29.55
CA GLY A 702 -5.49 -12.70 -30.64
C GLY A 702 -6.49 -11.84 -31.42
N LYS A 703 -7.70 -12.38 -31.61
CA LYS A 703 -8.74 -11.73 -32.42
C LYS A 703 -9.23 -10.41 -31.84
N LEU A 704 -9.31 -10.30 -30.50
CA LEU A 704 -9.75 -9.06 -29.85
C LEU A 704 -8.71 -7.95 -30.01
N CYS A 705 -7.42 -8.28 -29.89
CA CYS A 705 -6.33 -7.33 -30.14
C CYS A 705 -6.36 -6.81 -31.57
N LEU A 706 -6.50 -7.71 -32.58
CA LEU A 706 -6.64 -7.31 -33.97
C LEU A 706 -7.81 -6.36 -34.23
N LYS A 707 -8.98 -6.67 -33.65
CA LYS A 707 -10.18 -5.82 -33.76
C LYS A 707 -9.95 -4.44 -33.18
N LYS A 708 -9.27 -4.34 -32.03
CA LYS A 708 -8.92 -3.06 -31.39
C LYS A 708 -7.94 -2.26 -32.23
N LEU A 709 -6.89 -2.91 -32.76
CA LEU A 709 -5.92 -2.26 -33.64
C LEU A 709 -6.57 -1.72 -34.93
N GLU A 710 -7.50 -2.48 -35.51
CA GLU A 710 -8.24 -2.04 -36.70
C GLU A 710 -9.16 -0.85 -36.38
N ALA A 711 -9.86 -0.88 -35.23
CA ALA A 711 -10.68 0.25 -34.80
C ALA A 711 -9.83 1.52 -34.57
N ASN A 712 -8.68 1.40 -33.93
CA ASN A 712 -7.74 2.52 -33.75
C ASN A 712 -7.20 3.05 -35.06
N ARG A 713 -6.86 2.16 -36.04
CA ARG A 713 -6.44 2.55 -37.37
C ARG A 713 -7.53 3.30 -38.11
N THR A 714 -8.78 2.83 -38.03
CA THR A 714 -9.92 3.48 -38.66
C THR A 714 -10.14 4.87 -38.06
N LEU A 715 -10.14 5.00 -36.72
CA LEU A 715 -10.29 6.28 -36.04
C LEU A 715 -9.19 7.29 -36.43
N LEU A 716 -7.93 6.85 -36.47
CA LEU A 716 -6.82 7.68 -36.93
C LEU A 716 -6.99 8.13 -38.38
N SER A 717 -7.44 7.22 -39.26
CA SER A 717 -7.70 7.53 -40.67
C SER A 717 -8.85 8.52 -40.84
N GLU A 718 -9.93 8.36 -40.08
CA GLU A 718 -11.04 9.30 -40.08
C GLU A 718 -10.63 10.68 -39.56
N ALA A 719 -9.89 10.77 -38.48
CA ALA A 719 -9.40 12.02 -37.93
C ALA A 719 -8.48 12.74 -38.92
N ALA A 720 -7.56 12.01 -39.56
CA ALA A 720 -6.66 12.54 -40.58
C ALA A 720 -7.45 13.03 -41.82
N SER A 721 -8.45 12.27 -42.25
CA SER A 721 -9.32 12.66 -43.38
C SER A 721 -10.07 13.96 -43.08
N ARG A 722 -10.63 14.14 -41.86
CA ARG A 722 -11.29 15.40 -41.48
C ARG A 722 -10.36 16.61 -41.56
N LEU A 723 -9.07 16.43 -41.24
CA LEU A 723 -8.05 17.46 -41.36
C LEU A 723 -7.36 17.49 -42.74
N LYS A 724 -7.78 16.64 -43.67
CA LYS A 724 -7.24 16.51 -45.04
C LYS A 724 -5.72 16.27 -45.08
N VAL A 725 -5.23 15.41 -44.19
CA VAL A 725 -3.81 15.03 -44.12
C VAL A 725 -3.68 13.51 -44.04
N LYS A 726 -2.46 12.99 -44.19
CA LYS A 726 -2.16 11.59 -43.90
C LYS A 726 -2.10 11.33 -42.40
N PRO A 727 -2.39 10.11 -41.92
CA PRO A 727 -2.34 9.78 -40.48
C PRO A 727 -1.03 10.18 -39.79
N MET A 728 0.11 10.05 -40.46
CA MET A 728 1.43 10.45 -39.91
C MET A 728 1.58 11.96 -39.73
N GLU A 729 0.81 12.77 -40.45
CA GLU A 729 0.85 14.23 -40.39
C GLU A 729 -0.15 14.83 -39.41
N LEU A 730 -1.02 13.97 -38.79
CA LEU A 730 -2.13 14.37 -37.95
C LEU A 730 -1.70 15.26 -36.79
N SER A 731 -0.67 14.83 -36.05
CA SER A 731 -0.16 15.56 -34.90
C SER A 731 0.34 16.95 -35.25
N GLY A 732 1.14 17.04 -36.34
CA GLY A 732 1.67 18.33 -36.80
C GLY A 732 0.56 19.28 -37.29
N LYS A 733 -0.44 18.75 -37.99
CA LYS A 733 -1.58 19.54 -38.45
C LYS A 733 -2.45 20.01 -37.28
N LEU A 734 -2.68 19.16 -36.29
CA LEU A 734 -3.42 19.52 -35.08
C LEU A 734 -2.70 20.64 -34.31
N GLN A 735 -1.39 20.54 -34.18
CA GLN A 735 -0.60 21.60 -33.50
C GLN A 735 -0.70 22.92 -34.30
N SER A 736 -0.58 22.86 -35.63
CA SER A 736 -0.73 24.05 -36.45
C SER A 736 -2.09 24.73 -36.29
N HIS A 737 -3.19 23.96 -36.19
CA HIS A 737 -4.51 24.53 -35.96
C HIS A 737 -4.66 25.10 -34.53
N LEU A 738 -4.06 24.47 -33.54
CA LEU A 738 -4.06 25.02 -32.17
C LEU A 738 -3.32 26.36 -32.12
N ASP A 739 -2.19 26.48 -32.82
CA ASP A 739 -1.44 27.72 -32.90
C ASP A 739 -2.20 28.80 -33.65
N GLU A 740 -2.85 28.44 -34.78
CA GLU A 740 -3.73 29.33 -35.54
C GLU A 740 -4.91 29.84 -34.67
N ILE A 741 -5.57 28.95 -33.94
CA ILE A 741 -6.65 29.35 -33.03
C ILE A 741 -6.14 30.32 -31.94
N LYS A 742 -4.94 30.10 -31.42
CA LYS A 742 -4.32 30.99 -30.45
C LYS A 742 -4.05 32.38 -31.02
N GLU A 743 -3.52 32.45 -32.21
CA GLU A 743 -3.28 33.73 -32.91
C GLU A 743 -4.59 34.44 -33.30
N LEU A 744 -5.59 33.69 -33.80
CA LEU A 744 -6.89 34.25 -34.13
C LEU A 744 -7.59 34.84 -32.87
N ARG A 745 -7.49 34.15 -31.73
CA ARG A 745 -8.00 34.70 -30.46
C ARG A 745 -7.31 36.00 -30.05
N LYS A 746 -5.99 36.07 -30.22
CA LYS A 746 -5.21 37.32 -29.97
C LYS A 746 -5.61 38.43 -30.90
N VAL A 747 -5.80 38.17 -32.19
CA VAL A 747 -6.28 39.13 -33.17
C VAL A 747 -7.68 39.64 -32.84
N ILE A 748 -8.58 38.72 -32.50
CA ILE A 748 -9.94 39.12 -32.07
C ILE A 748 -9.91 40.05 -30.84
N GLU A 749 -9.05 39.78 -29.86
CA GLU A 749 -8.92 40.61 -28.69
C GLU A 749 -8.36 42.00 -29.03
N GLN A 750 -7.37 42.05 -29.95
CA GLN A 750 -6.85 43.30 -30.45
C GLN A 750 -7.90 44.13 -31.20
N TYR A 751 -8.75 43.47 -32.04
CA TYR A 751 -9.84 44.17 -32.71
C TYR A 751 -10.89 44.69 -31.75
N LYS A 752 -11.27 43.93 -30.75
CA LYS A 752 -12.18 44.37 -29.66
C LYS A 752 -11.63 45.58 -28.90
N THR A 753 -10.33 45.53 -28.60
CA THR A 753 -9.66 46.68 -27.91
C THR A 753 -9.61 47.92 -28.78
N LYS A 754 -9.32 47.80 -30.11
CA LYS A 754 -9.35 48.92 -31.03
C LYS A 754 -10.75 49.48 -31.25
N GLU A 755 -11.76 48.66 -31.34
CA GLU A 755 -13.17 49.08 -31.43
C GLU A 755 -13.58 49.89 -30.19
N ALA A 756 -13.27 49.36 -29.01
CA ALA A 756 -13.56 50.08 -27.75
C ALA A 756 -12.81 51.43 -27.64
N ALA A 757 -11.56 51.46 -28.11
CA ALA A 757 -10.79 52.70 -28.13
C ALA A 757 -11.36 53.76 -29.09
N GLY A 758 -11.83 53.36 -30.27
CA GLY A 758 -12.49 54.25 -31.22
C GLY A 758 -13.84 54.78 -30.71
N ASP A 759 -14.62 53.85 -30.07
CA ASP A 759 -15.87 54.27 -29.46
C ASP A 759 -15.63 55.23 -28.28
N ALA A 760 -14.59 55.02 -27.46
CA ALA A 760 -14.23 55.93 -26.37
C ALA A 760 -13.83 57.33 -26.88
N GLU A 761 -13.09 57.45 -27.98
CA GLU A 761 -12.77 58.77 -28.58
C GLU A 761 -14.02 59.49 -29.09
N ARG A 762 -14.90 58.78 -29.76
CA ARG A 762 -16.17 59.33 -30.23
C ARG A 762 -17.04 59.84 -29.09
N PHE A 763 -17.09 59.11 -28.01
CA PHE A 763 -17.83 59.52 -26.81
C PHE A 763 -17.21 60.72 -26.10
N LEU A 764 -15.89 60.80 -25.97
CA LEU A 764 -15.22 61.97 -25.40
C LEU A 764 -15.40 63.25 -26.26
N PHE A 765 -15.46 63.09 -27.59
CA PHE A 765 -15.71 64.20 -28.51
C PHE A 765 -17.18 64.70 -28.36
N GLY A 766 -18.10 63.81 -28.05
CA GLY A 766 -19.51 64.13 -27.81
C GLY A 766 -19.82 64.62 -26.39
N ALA A 767 -18.84 64.62 -25.47
CA ALA A 767 -19.04 65.09 -24.11
C ALA A 767 -19.22 66.59 -24.08
N HIS A 768 -20.16 67.05 -23.23
CA HIS A 768 -20.36 68.47 -22.99
C HIS A 768 -19.81 68.92 -21.62
N GLU A 769 -19.59 70.22 -21.44
CA GLU A 769 -18.95 70.75 -20.23
C GLU A 769 -20.00 71.20 -19.20
N VAL A 770 -19.84 70.70 -17.95
CA VAL A 770 -20.67 71.09 -16.82
C VAL A 770 -19.74 71.43 -15.65
N GLY A 771 -19.64 72.72 -15.32
CA GLY A 771 -18.81 73.26 -14.21
C GLY A 771 -17.32 72.86 -14.31
N GLY A 772 -16.76 72.79 -15.54
CA GLY A 772 -15.36 72.41 -15.78
C GLY A 772 -15.12 70.92 -15.90
N LEU A 773 -16.15 70.06 -15.77
CA LEU A 773 -16.11 68.64 -15.97
C LEU A 773 -16.75 68.25 -17.30
N LYS A 774 -16.19 67.26 -18.00
CA LYS A 774 -16.73 66.68 -19.22
C LYS A 774 -17.71 65.56 -18.92
N VAL A 775 -18.99 65.86 -19.06
CA VAL A 775 -20.08 64.94 -18.78
C VAL A 775 -20.53 64.27 -20.06
N MET A 776 -20.73 62.97 -20.01
CA MET A 776 -21.28 62.21 -21.10
C MET A 776 -22.12 61.06 -20.63
N THR A 777 -23.16 60.77 -21.37
CA THR A 777 -23.97 59.57 -21.20
C THR A 777 -24.10 58.88 -22.54
N ALA A 778 -24.06 57.56 -22.55
CA ALA A 778 -24.20 56.80 -23.78
C ALA A 778 -24.87 55.45 -23.54
N MET A 779 -25.74 55.08 -24.53
CA MET A 779 -26.32 53.77 -24.66
C MET A 779 -25.43 52.93 -25.58
N LEU A 780 -24.97 51.75 -25.10
CA LEU A 780 -24.19 50.81 -25.87
C LEU A 780 -25.02 49.53 -26.12
N PRO A 781 -25.63 49.41 -27.29
CA PRO A 781 -26.49 48.26 -27.59
C PRO A 781 -25.71 46.94 -27.47
N LYS A 782 -26.27 46.02 -26.72
CA LYS A 782 -25.71 44.66 -26.55
C LYS A 782 -24.28 44.54 -26.00
N ALA A 783 -23.76 45.59 -25.34
CA ALA A 783 -22.47 45.55 -24.65
C ALA A 783 -22.61 44.67 -23.39
N ASP A 784 -21.68 43.73 -23.18
CA ASP A 784 -21.59 43.02 -21.93
C ASP A 784 -20.89 43.83 -20.84
N ALA A 785 -20.93 43.34 -19.61
CA ALA A 785 -20.30 44.00 -18.46
C ALA A 785 -18.78 44.20 -18.64
N SER A 786 -18.12 43.34 -19.39
CA SER A 786 -16.68 43.43 -19.67
C SER A 786 -16.39 44.56 -20.63
N LYS A 787 -17.17 44.68 -21.73
CA LYS A 787 -17.04 45.75 -22.72
C LYS A 787 -17.33 47.13 -22.10
N LEU A 788 -18.37 47.21 -21.23
CA LEU A 788 -18.65 48.46 -20.48
C LEU A 788 -17.49 48.86 -19.59
N ARG A 789 -16.90 47.92 -18.81
CA ARG A 789 -15.73 48.21 -17.95
C ARG A 789 -14.54 48.68 -18.75
N GLN A 790 -14.19 47.98 -19.82
CA GLN A 790 -13.06 48.30 -20.67
C GLN A 790 -13.19 49.70 -21.25
N MET A 791 -14.39 50.06 -21.71
CA MET A 791 -14.67 51.39 -22.22
C MET A 791 -14.59 52.45 -21.12
N GLY A 792 -15.18 52.21 -19.96
CA GLY A 792 -15.13 53.07 -18.81
C GLY A 792 -13.70 53.37 -18.35
N ASP A 793 -12.87 52.34 -18.28
CA ASP A 793 -11.46 52.49 -17.93
C ASP A 793 -10.72 53.32 -18.96
N MET A 794 -10.97 53.13 -20.25
CA MET A 794 -10.37 53.93 -21.32
C MET A 794 -10.80 55.38 -21.26
N LEU A 795 -12.07 55.69 -21.00
CA LEU A 795 -12.57 57.07 -20.84
C LEU A 795 -11.91 57.77 -19.65
N ARG A 796 -11.86 57.09 -18.50
CA ARG A 796 -11.27 57.61 -17.25
C ARG A 796 -9.76 57.87 -17.41
N ASP A 797 -9.04 56.97 -18.06
CA ASP A 797 -7.58 57.07 -18.19
C ASP A 797 -7.17 58.15 -19.22
N ARG A 798 -8.02 58.45 -20.19
CA ARG A 798 -7.74 59.49 -21.22
C ARG A 798 -8.15 60.89 -20.81
N GLU A 799 -9.18 61.01 -19.99
CA GLU A 799 -9.72 62.32 -19.61
C GLU A 799 -9.90 62.46 -18.09
N PRO A 800 -9.00 63.13 -17.39
CA PRO A 800 -9.08 63.30 -15.94
C PRO A 800 -10.35 64.02 -15.44
N HIS A 801 -11.00 64.81 -16.28
CA HIS A 801 -12.21 65.57 -15.95
C HIS A 801 -13.49 64.83 -16.35
N VAL A 802 -13.41 63.62 -16.84
CA VAL A 802 -14.59 62.90 -17.37
C VAL A 802 -15.53 62.46 -16.25
N VAL A 803 -16.79 62.61 -16.48
CA VAL A 803 -17.91 61.97 -15.80
C VAL A 803 -18.71 61.24 -16.86
N ALA A 804 -18.57 59.93 -16.95
CA ALA A 804 -19.23 59.13 -17.97
C ALA A 804 -20.19 58.11 -17.34
N VAL A 805 -21.40 58.05 -17.83
CA VAL A 805 -22.35 56.99 -17.50
C VAL A 805 -22.75 56.26 -18.77
N LEU A 806 -22.33 54.99 -18.79
CA LEU A 806 -22.60 54.08 -19.91
C LEU A 806 -23.71 53.11 -19.52
N ALA A 807 -24.67 52.93 -20.40
CA ALA A 807 -25.76 51.95 -20.24
C ALA A 807 -25.74 50.92 -21.33
N SER A 808 -26.15 49.69 -21.02
CA SER A 808 -26.42 48.61 -22.00
C SER A 808 -27.66 47.86 -21.59
N VAL A 809 -28.46 47.47 -22.56
CA VAL A 809 -29.63 46.61 -22.36
C VAL A 809 -29.38 45.30 -23.06
N ASN A 810 -29.32 44.26 -22.25
CA ASN A 810 -29.21 42.85 -22.71
C ASN A 810 -30.47 42.07 -22.28
N GLY A 811 -31.35 41.80 -23.22
CA GLY A 811 -32.71 41.30 -22.91
C GLY A 811 -33.51 42.42 -22.18
N ASP A 812 -34.16 42.05 -21.08
CA ASP A 812 -35.00 42.97 -20.30
C ASP A 812 -34.29 43.62 -19.10
N LYS A 813 -32.96 43.50 -19.02
CA LYS A 813 -32.20 44.04 -17.87
C LYS A 813 -31.20 45.11 -18.31
N PRO A 814 -31.38 46.35 -17.91
CA PRO A 814 -30.36 47.36 -18.11
C PRO A 814 -29.19 47.23 -17.12
N THR A 815 -27.99 47.45 -17.62
CA THR A 815 -26.74 47.47 -16.86
C THR A 815 -26.09 48.85 -17.04
N PHE A 816 -25.66 49.45 -15.95
CA PHE A 816 -25.05 50.77 -15.94
C PHE A 816 -23.59 50.66 -15.44
N LEU A 817 -22.72 51.42 -16.04
CA LEU A 817 -21.37 51.68 -15.54
C LEU A 817 -21.20 53.22 -15.45
N ALA A 818 -20.81 53.74 -14.29
CA ALA A 818 -20.32 55.09 -14.15
C ALA A 818 -18.82 55.09 -13.90
N VAL A 819 -18.12 55.98 -14.54
CA VAL A 819 -16.70 56.26 -14.29
C VAL A 819 -16.48 57.76 -14.12
N CYS A 820 -15.57 58.13 -13.19
CA CYS A 820 -15.17 59.49 -12.91
C CYS A 820 -13.64 59.58 -12.99
N GLY A 821 -13.16 60.51 -13.75
CA GLY A 821 -11.76 60.86 -13.81
C GLY A 821 -11.24 61.43 -12.48
N LYS A 822 -9.94 61.56 -12.33
CA LYS A 822 -9.31 61.96 -11.06
C LYS A 822 -9.75 63.35 -10.60
N GLU A 823 -9.87 64.31 -11.53
CA GLU A 823 -10.31 65.66 -11.24
C GLU A 823 -11.82 65.73 -10.94
N ALA A 824 -12.61 64.90 -11.60
CA ALA A 824 -14.03 64.79 -11.28
C ALA A 824 -14.27 64.21 -9.87
N VAL A 825 -13.47 63.24 -9.46
CA VAL A 825 -13.53 62.71 -8.09
C VAL A 825 -13.05 63.72 -7.06
N ALA A 826 -12.00 64.52 -7.38
CA ALA A 826 -11.51 65.58 -6.53
C ALA A 826 -12.54 66.73 -6.36
N SER A 827 -13.37 66.94 -7.38
CA SER A 827 -14.49 67.93 -7.35
C SER A 827 -15.73 67.39 -6.61
N GLY A 828 -15.65 66.20 -6.00
CA GLY A 828 -16.73 65.60 -5.19
C GLY A 828 -17.70 64.72 -5.93
N ILE A 829 -17.54 64.47 -7.25
CA ILE A 829 -18.39 63.59 -8.04
C ILE A 829 -17.91 62.14 -7.88
N LYS A 830 -18.80 61.25 -7.40
CA LYS A 830 -18.46 59.86 -7.16
C LYS A 830 -19.28 58.93 -8.05
N ALA A 831 -18.61 58.06 -8.77
CA ALA A 831 -19.24 57.07 -9.65
C ALA A 831 -20.27 56.17 -8.91
N GLY A 832 -20.00 55.83 -7.63
CA GLY A 832 -20.93 55.07 -6.81
C GLY A 832 -22.28 55.78 -6.54
N GLU A 833 -22.27 57.12 -6.44
CA GLU A 833 -23.48 57.93 -6.26
C GLU A 833 -24.27 58.04 -7.59
N LEU A 834 -23.57 58.25 -8.70
CA LEU A 834 -24.15 58.27 -10.06
C LEU A 834 -24.82 56.95 -10.42
N VAL A 835 -24.14 55.80 -10.15
CA VAL A 835 -24.74 54.47 -10.43
C VAL A 835 -25.98 54.24 -9.57
N LYS A 836 -25.96 54.62 -8.30
CA LYS A 836 -27.15 54.52 -7.44
C LYS A 836 -28.31 55.33 -7.99
N LEU A 837 -28.05 56.54 -8.44
CA LEU A 837 -29.07 57.43 -9.04
C LEU A 837 -29.71 56.78 -10.27
N VAL A 838 -28.92 56.38 -11.27
CA VAL A 838 -29.43 55.87 -12.53
C VAL A 838 -30.06 54.48 -12.36
N CYS A 839 -29.53 53.66 -11.44
CA CYS A 839 -30.14 52.36 -11.16
C CYS A 839 -31.48 52.49 -10.42
N ALA A 840 -31.62 53.45 -9.50
CA ALA A 840 -32.85 53.66 -8.74
C ALA A 840 -34.02 54.04 -9.68
N GLU A 841 -33.78 54.92 -10.69
CA GLU A 841 -34.79 55.28 -11.70
C GLU A 841 -35.32 54.06 -12.50
N CYS A 842 -34.39 53.13 -12.75
CA CYS A 842 -34.75 51.87 -13.43
C CYS A 842 -35.15 50.73 -12.44
N GLY A 843 -35.50 51.05 -11.20
CA GLY A 843 -35.97 50.07 -10.19
C GLY A 843 -34.95 49.04 -9.77
N GLY A 844 -33.65 49.38 -9.80
CA GLY A 844 -32.54 48.52 -9.48
C GLY A 844 -31.60 49.06 -8.40
N SER A 845 -30.39 48.55 -8.34
CA SER A 845 -29.38 48.92 -7.39
C SER A 845 -27.96 48.81 -7.97
N GLY A 846 -27.03 49.56 -7.45
CA GLY A 846 -25.64 49.53 -7.86
C GLY A 846 -24.72 50.17 -6.82
N GLY A 847 -23.43 50.06 -7.06
CA GLY A 847 -22.41 50.63 -6.20
C GLY A 847 -21.01 50.29 -6.70
N GLY A 848 -20.02 50.88 -6.05
CA GLY A 848 -18.62 50.69 -6.40
C GLY A 848 -17.72 51.74 -5.75
N LYS A 849 -16.53 51.87 -6.29
CA LYS A 849 -15.52 52.82 -5.86
C LYS A 849 -15.89 54.25 -6.34
N PRO A 850 -15.26 55.33 -5.78
CA PRO A 850 -15.50 56.68 -6.23
C PRO A 850 -15.19 56.93 -7.71
N ASP A 851 -14.22 56.24 -8.26
CA ASP A 851 -13.74 56.38 -9.65
C ASP A 851 -14.42 55.46 -10.65
N SER A 852 -15.04 54.34 -10.18
CA SER A 852 -15.74 53.37 -11.03
C SER A 852 -16.80 52.59 -10.25
N ALA A 853 -18.00 52.51 -10.74
CA ALA A 853 -19.11 51.84 -10.11
C ALA A 853 -20.04 51.23 -11.18
N MET A 854 -20.65 50.09 -10.82
CA MET A 854 -21.54 49.34 -11.72
C MET A 854 -22.81 48.90 -11.01
N GLY A 855 -23.88 48.83 -11.76
CA GLY A 855 -25.17 48.41 -11.24
C GLY A 855 -26.11 47.96 -12.34
N GLY A 856 -27.30 47.53 -11.93
CA GLY A 856 -28.33 47.10 -12.88
C GLY A 856 -29.72 47.57 -12.50
N GLY A 857 -30.61 47.68 -13.50
CA GLY A 857 -31.99 48.01 -13.33
C GLY A 857 -32.94 46.85 -13.71
N LYS A 858 -34.23 47.09 -13.54
CA LYS A 858 -35.31 46.10 -13.91
C LYS A 858 -36.15 46.63 -15.06
N ASP A 859 -36.15 47.94 -15.32
CA ASP A 859 -37.02 48.58 -16.30
C ASP A 859 -36.14 49.17 -17.42
N PRO A 860 -36.05 48.57 -18.62
CA PRO A 860 -35.22 49.05 -19.71
C PRO A 860 -35.82 50.30 -20.40
N ILE A 861 -37.12 50.55 -20.23
CA ILE A 861 -37.79 51.73 -20.89
C ILE A 861 -37.32 53.02 -20.23
N LYS A 862 -36.94 53.02 -19.00
CA LYS A 862 -36.51 54.17 -18.21
C LYS A 862 -35.03 54.50 -18.35
N VAL A 863 -34.27 53.80 -19.17
CA VAL A 863 -32.80 54.02 -19.28
C VAL A 863 -32.48 55.43 -19.77
N ASP A 864 -33.18 55.91 -20.77
CA ASP A 864 -32.95 57.28 -21.29
C ASP A 864 -33.27 58.37 -20.21
N ASN A 865 -34.37 58.19 -19.46
CA ASN A 865 -34.69 59.08 -18.33
C ASN A 865 -33.60 59.03 -17.24
N ALA A 866 -33.11 57.81 -16.92
CA ALA A 866 -32.05 57.65 -15.93
C ALA A 866 -30.73 58.33 -16.36
N LEU A 867 -30.37 58.21 -17.64
CA LEU A 867 -29.18 58.91 -18.18
C LEU A 867 -29.34 60.42 -18.18
N ALA A 868 -30.53 60.95 -18.41
CA ALA A 868 -30.83 62.42 -18.37
C ALA A 868 -30.64 63.04 -16.97
N LEU A 869 -30.73 62.25 -15.89
CA LEU A 869 -30.53 62.76 -14.53
C LEU A 869 -29.07 63.06 -14.21
N VAL A 870 -28.14 62.62 -15.02
CA VAL A 870 -26.69 62.72 -14.76
C VAL A 870 -26.23 64.14 -14.76
N ASP A 871 -26.67 64.98 -15.70
CA ASP A 871 -26.31 66.37 -15.85
C ASP A 871 -26.80 67.20 -14.68
N ASP A 872 -28.06 67.02 -14.27
CA ASP A 872 -28.63 67.71 -13.12
C ASP A 872 -27.90 67.35 -11.84
N PHE A 873 -27.58 66.09 -11.65
CA PHE A 873 -26.81 65.61 -10.50
C PHE A 873 -25.40 66.20 -10.42
N VAL A 874 -24.69 66.25 -11.55
CA VAL A 874 -23.36 66.85 -11.61
C VAL A 874 -23.42 68.33 -11.33
N SER A 875 -24.41 69.05 -11.94
CA SER A 875 -24.65 70.48 -11.73
C SER A 875 -25.02 70.84 -10.29
N GLU A 876 -25.78 70.00 -9.61
CA GLU A 876 -26.17 70.18 -8.22
C GLU A 876 -25.00 69.99 -7.25
N LYS A 877 -24.18 69.02 -7.50
CA LYS A 877 -23.00 68.64 -6.67
C LYS A 877 -21.85 69.68 -6.79
N LEU A 878 -21.80 70.48 -7.88
CA LEU A 878 -20.76 71.46 -8.12
C LEU A 878 -21.19 72.85 -7.61
N LYS A 879 -22.45 73.05 -7.25
CA LYS A 879 -22.95 74.29 -6.53
C LYS A 879 -22.61 74.15 -5.05
#